data_457749ad42acb3592b15f1f1c37fb899
#
_entry.id   457749ad42acb3592b15f1f1c37fb899
#
_cell.length_a   1.000
_cell.length_b   1.000
_cell.length_c   1.000
_cell.angle_alpha   90.00
_cell.angle_beta   90.00
_cell.angle_gamma   90.00
#
_symmetry.space_group_name_H-M   'P 1'
#
loop_
_entity.id
_entity.type
_entity.pdbx_description
1 polymer ?
#
loop_
_entity_poly.entity_id
_entity_poly.type
_entity_poly.pdbx_seq_one_letter_code
_entity_poly.pdbx_strand_id
1 'polypeptide(L)'
;MAHAMTLSTDLGDKLLFVRLAASEQLGRLFNYRVDMLSQDEHVDLRKLLGTPMTATLKTEDGHTRHFNGIVCDAAQTGFQTIENVRYASYSATLVPKPWLLTRKVDCRIYTKMSVPEIISAVLGEIGYADIKKSLSGNYAKRDYCVQYREDDFSFISRLMEQEGIYYYFTHAAGTHTMVLADALGAHQRTSGFEKIPYCPVEQRGPFAPASITAWSSRQTVNSLKFQLTDYDPLNPKTSLLGTGTVSGDHHNLSGLDVFDYPGSHVLADQGQHYAQVRAEAMNVPHAVAKGATDACGMSIGALFEMQDFPRAELNREYLLTSTEIKLEHPDYVSADNGAAVEPFRCSFEAIASSQPFRSPQTTPRPRIVGLQTAVVTGSETDGDIAVDKYGRVQVTFHWNKPDKDKAQSSCPVRVASPWAGKTWGAVNIPRVGQEVVVSFLEGDPDRPLIIGSVYNNDNMPPYTLPDNKTQSGIKSRSLNGAAADANELRFEDKKGSEDFFIHAQKDMHEEVENDHVVAIDHDETITVKNDQTLTVNHDQTEKVDNDRKHTVGNNDTLDVKQNGTTTIGQKFKLEAGSQIELVTGSSSIVMKSSGEIEIKGVNITITGNSSVKVNGQTSVAIKSGATMDIGAGASMKVKADAMLDMAGGAMTTVKGTKLTLTGDGMAQLSGGIIMIG
;
A
#
# COMPACT_ATOMS: atom_id res chain seq x y z
N MET A 1 15.04 -63.28 -5.51
CA MET A 1 14.96 -62.40 -6.73
C MET A 1 16.18 -61.50 -6.71
N ALA A 2 17.04 -61.60 -7.74
CA ALA A 2 18.21 -60.75 -7.83
C ALA A 2 17.79 -59.41 -8.42
N HIS A 3 17.91 -58.36 -7.64
CA HIS A 3 17.69 -56.99 -8.11
C HIS A 3 19.00 -56.36 -8.54
N ALA A 4 19.09 -55.87 -9.80
CA ALA A 4 20.26 -55.14 -10.24
C ALA A 4 20.18 -53.70 -9.76
N MET A 5 21.19 -53.27 -9.01
CA MET A 5 21.29 -51.88 -8.51
C MET A 5 22.53 -51.23 -9.10
N THR A 6 22.35 -50.10 -9.72
CA THR A 6 23.44 -49.33 -10.38
C THR A 6 23.41 -47.87 -9.94
N LEU A 7 24.59 -47.24 -10.02
CA LEU A 7 24.75 -45.82 -9.76
C LEU A 7 25.32 -45.14 -11.00
N SER A 8 24.68 -44.03 -11.37
CA SER A 8 25.16 -43.15 -12.46
C SER A 8 25.59 -41.83 -11.90
N THR A 9 26.82 -41.40 -12.16
CA THR A 9 27.42 -40.13 -11.70
C THR A 9 28.34 -39.58 -12.77
N ASP A 10 28.73 -38.33 -12.67
CA ASP A 10 29.74 -37.71 -13.55
C ASP A 10 31.16 -38.33 -13.38
N LEU A 11 31.38 -39.14 -12.35
CA LEU A 11 32.62 -39.87 -12.13
C LEU A 11 32.61 -41.27 -12.79
N GLY A 12 31.54 -41.62 -13.51
CA GLY A 12 31.36 -42.91 -14.15
C GLY A 12 31.35 -44.07 -13.14
N ASP A 13 32.02 -45.18 -13.50
CA ASP A 13 32.01 -46.43 -12.74
C ASP A 13 32.95 -46.46 -11.52
N LYS A 14 33.52 -45.30 -11.14
CA LYS A 14 34.42 -45.22 -9.98
C LYS A 14 33.69 -45.43 -8.62
N LEU A 15 32.38 -45.20 -8.60
CA LEU A 15 31.56 -45.35 -7.40
C LEU A 15 30.57 -46.49 -7.56
N LEU A 16 30.65 -47.45 -6.65
CA LEU A 16 29.78 -48.64 -6.61
C LEU A 16 28.61 -48.32 -5.64
N PHE A 17 27.40 -48.66 -6.01
CA PHE A 17 26.22 -48.53 -5.19
C PHE A 17 26.27 -49.54 -4.04
N VAL A 18 26.02 -49.08 -2.82
CA VAL A 18 25.91 -49.96 -1.60
C VAL A 18 24.52 -49.90 -1.00
N ARG A 19 24.08 -48.70 -0.70
CA ARG A 19 22.80 -48.48 -0.02
C ARG A 19 22.20 -47.12 -0.43
N LEU A 20 20.87 -47.07 -0.43
CA LEU A 20 20.12 -45.83 -0.49
C LEU A 20 19.07 -45.79 0.57
N ALA A 21 18.99 -44.70 1.32
CA ALA A 21 17.87 -44.32 2.16
C ALA A 21 17.17 -43.10 1.58
N ALA A 22 15.93 -43.25 1.14
CA ALA A 22 15.19 -42.21 0.48
C ALA A 22 13.94 -41.82 1.30
N SER A 23 13.78 -40.52 1.54
CA SER A 23 12.61 -39.95 2.19
C SER A 23 11.90 -39.02 1.21
N GLU A 24 10.62 -39.25 0.97
CA GLU A 24 9.77 -38.47 0.08
C GLU A 24 8.43 -38.17 0.75
N GLN A 25 7.93 -36.94 0.56
CA GLN A 25 6.62 -36.54 1.07
C GLN A 25 5.96 -35.54 0.10
N LEU A 26 4.65 -35.64 -0.06
CA LEU A 26 3.88 -34.64 -0.84
C LEU A 26 4.06 -33.24 -0.25
N GLY A 27 4.39 -32.27 -1.10
CA GLY A 27 4.62 -30.87 -0.72
C GLY A 27 5.94 -30.63 0.03
N ARG A 28 6.90 -31.59 -0.04
CA ARG A 28 8.23 -31.46 0.56
C ARG A 28 9.33 -31.85 -0.44
N LEU A 29 10.50 -31.26 -0.26
CA LEU A 29 11.69 -31.68 -0.99
C LEU A 29 12.11 -33.07 -0.51
N PHE A 30 12.46 -33.95 -1.45
CA PHE A 30 13.01 -35.25 -1.09
C PHE A 30 14.45 -35.11 -0.58
N ASN A 31 14.86 -36.13 0.19
CA ASN A 31 16.23 -36.29 0.67
C ASN A 31 16.63 -37.76 0.50
N TYR A 32 17.70 -38.01 -0.23
CA TYR A 32 18.23 -39.36 -0.41
C TYR A 32 19.68 -39.40 0.06
N ARG A 33 19.97 -40.33 0.92
CA ARG A 33 21.34 -40.68 1.32
C ARG A 33 21.78 -41.90 0.54
N VAL A 34 22.90 -41.79 -0.18
CA VAL A 34 23.51 -42.86 -0.91
C VAL A 34 24.86 -43.19 -0.30
N ASP A 35 25.04 -44.45 0.11
CA ASP A 35 26.34 -44.98 0.53
C ASP A 35 26.98 -45.73 -0.61
N MET A 36 28.27 -45.51 -0.80
CA MET A 36 29.04 -45.94 -2.01
C MET A 36 30.41 -46.49 -1.60
N LEU A 37 30.96 -47.32 -2.44
CA LEU A 37 32.33 -47.80 -2.36
C LEU A 37 33.14 -47.38 -3.59
N SER A 38 34.45 -47.25 -3.39
CA SER A 38 35.39 -47.05 -4.51
C SER A 38 36.73 -47.73 -4.21
N GLN A 39 37.35 -48.29 -5.23
CA GLN A 39 38.76 -48.66 -5.17
C GLN A 39 39.71 -47.50 -5.24
N ASP A 40 39.20 -46.31 -5.73
CA ASP A 40 39.94 -45.04 -5.71
C ASP A 40 39.78 -44.40 -4.33
N GLU A 41 40.88 -44.39 -3.56
CA GLU A 41 40.91 -43.82 -2.21
C GLU A 41 40.91 -42.27 -2.26
N HIS A 42 41.07 -41.67 -3.44
CA HIS A 42 41.26 -40.21 -3.64
C HIS A 42 40.18 -39.62 -4.55
N VAL A 43 38.94 -40.04 -4.44
CA VAL A 43 37.82 -39.45 -5.17
C VAL A 43 37.67 -37.96 -4.83
N ASP A 44 37.78 -37.10 -5.85
CA ASP A 44 37.57 -35.66 -5.64
C ASP A 44 36.07 -35.34 -5.46
N LEU A 45 35.66 -35.19 -4.20
CA LEU A 45 34.25 -34.95 -3.81
C LEU A 45 33.71 -33.63 -4.37
N ARG A 46 34.59 -32.66 -4.66
CA ARG A 46 34.13 -31.36 -5.24
C ARG A 46 33.52 -31.53 -6.63
N LYS A 47 33.92 -32.56 -7.36
CA LYS A 47 33.39 -32.93 -8.69
C LYS A 47 32.00 -33.55 -8.61
N LEU A 48 31.56 -33.98 -7.43
CA LEU A 48 30.22 -34.51 -7.22
C LEU A 48 29.23 -33.38 -6.83
N LEU A 49 29.68 -32.34 -6.13
CA LEU A 49 28.81 -31.30 -5.61
C LEU A 49 28.09 -30.54 -6.73
N GLY A 50 26.75 -30.47 -6.64
CA GLY A 50 25.90 -29.84 -7.64
C GLY A 50 25.62 -30.64 -8.88
N THR A 51 26.26 -31.80 -9.05
CA THR A 51 26.07 -32.67 -10.23
C THR A 51 24.92 -33.67 -10.02
N PRO A 52 24.28 -34.15 -11.10
CA PRO A 52 23.24 -35.16 -10.99
C PRO A 52 23.83 -36.53 -10.62
N MET A 53 23.11 -37.24 -9.73
CA MET A 53 23.38 -38.62 -9.41
C MET A 53 22.08 -39.41 -9.47
N THR A 54 22.11 -40.63 -10.04
CA THR A 54 20.95 -41.51 -10.16
C THR A 54 21.26 -42.90 -9.66
N ALA A 55 20.56 -43.32 -8.58
CA ALA A 55 20.51 -44.74 -8.23
C ALA A 55 19.35 -45.40 -9.00
N THR A 56 19.63 -46.54 -9.62
CA THR A 56 18.65 -47.29 -10.42
C THR A 56 18.47 -48.67 -9.85
N LEU A 57 17.22 -49.03 -9.53
CA LEU A 57 16.78 -50.37 -9.19
C LEU A 57 16.11 -51.01 -10.39
N LYS A 58 16.57 -52.17 -10.82
CA LYS A 58 15.94 -52.97 -11.87
C LYS A 58 15.58 -54.32 -11.30
N THR A 59 14.29 -54.66 -11.36
CA THR A 59 13.75 -55.93 -10.88
C THR A 59 13.82 -57.01 -11.95
N GLU A 60 13.73 -58.30 -11.58
CA GLU A 60 13.75 -59.40 -12.53
C GLU A 60 12.57 -59.44 -13.48
N ASP A 61 11.41 -58.94 -13.05
CA ASP A 61 10.19 -58.78 -13.85
C ASP A 61 10.25 -57.59 -14.81
N GLY A 62 11.39 -56.87 -14.86
CA GLY A 62 11.69 -55.81 -15.81
C GLY A 62 11.26 -54.41 -15.36
N HIS A 63 10.67 -54.24 -14.20
CA HIS A 63 10.39 -52.90 -13.65
C HIS A 63 11.69 -52.17 -13.32
N THR A 64 11.72 -50.89 -13.63
CA THR A 64 12.88 -50.03 -13.36
C THR A 64 12.41 -48.82 -12.54
N ARG A 65 13.08 -48.55 -11.46
CA ARG A 65 12.87 -47.36 -10.63
C ARG A 65 14.15 -46.55 -10.51
N HIS A 66 14.02 -45.25 -10.72
CA HIS A 66 15.14 -44.31 -10.64
C HIS A 66 14.95 -43.41 -9.39
N PHE A 67 16.07 -43.12 -8.72
CA PHE A 67 16.19 -42.14 -7.66
C PHE A 67 17.23 -41.13 -8.09
N ASN A 68 16.78 -40.04 -8.70
CA ASN A 68 17.66 -39.00 -9.26
C ASN A 68 17.59 -37.74 -8.37
N GLY A 69 18.73 -37.11 -8.17
CA GLY A 69 18.84 -35.82 -7.50
C GLY A 69 20.19 -35.16 -7.84
N ILE A 70 20.40 -33.96 -7.33
CA ILE A 70 21.72 -33.34 -7.33
C ILE A 70 22.40 -33.59 -5.99
N VAL A 71 23.70 -33.77 -6.00
CA VAL A 71 24.53 -33.98 -4.81
C VAL A 71 24.68 -32.66 -4.07
N CYS A 72 24.10 -32.53 -2.88
CA CYS A 72 24.27 -31.34 -2.04
C CYS A 72 25.35 -31.49 -0.96
N ASP A 73 25.69 -32.73 -0.63
CA ASP A 73 26.73 -33.09 0.34
C ASP A 73 27.39 -34.37 -0.06
N ALA A 74 28.70 -34.51 0.12
CA ALA A 74 29.47 -35.72 -0.14
C ALA A 74 30.60 -35.85 0.89
N ALA A 75 30.81 -37.06 1.41
CA ALA A 75 31.82 -37.34 2.42
C ALA A 75 32.50 -38.67 2.15
N GLN A 76 33.79 -38.77 2.47
CA GLN A 76 34.47 -40.04 2.69
C GLN A 76 34.25 -40.48 4.12
N THR A 77 33.66 -41.66 4.33
CA THR A 77 33.21 -42.11 5.65
C THR A 77 34.15 -43.16 6.29
N GLY A 78 35.07 -43.69 5.51
CA GLY A 78 36.07 -44.66 6.00
C GLY A 78 36.56 -45.58 4.94
N PHE A 79 36.94 -46.77 5.38
CA PHE A 79 37.41 -47.89 4.53
C PHE A 79 36.82 -49.20 5.01
N GLN A 80 36.59 -50.09 4.08
CA GLN A 80 36.21 -51.49 4.40
C GLN A 80 36.90 -52.46 3.47
N THR A 81 37.03 -53.72 3.89
CA THR A 81 37.60 -54.79 3.11
C THR A 81 36.52 -55.81 2.81
N ILE A 82 36.26 -56.10 1.54
CA ILE A 82 35.31 -57.10 1.07
C ILE A 82 36.08 -58.07 0.19
N GLU A 83 36.01 -59.38 0.45
CA GLU A 83 36.70 -60.41 -0.30
C GLU A 83 38.21 -60.13 -0.57
N ASN A 84 38.90 -59.61 0.47
CA ASN A 84 40.32 -59.18 0.39
C ASN A 84 40.60 -57.97 -0.45
N VAL A 85 39.58 -57.27 -0.98
CA VAL A 85 39.73 -55.99 -1.70
C VAL A 85 39.40 -54.83 -0.75
N ARG A 86 40.31 -53.88 -0.64
CA ARG A 86 40.12 -52.67 0.15
C ARG A 86 39.37 -51.63 -0.66
N TYR A 87 38.31 -51.11 -0.10
CA TYR A 87 37.51 -50.04 -0.66
C TYR A 87 37.48 -48.82 0.29
N ALA A 88 37.54 -47.64 -0.28
CA ALA A 88 37.17 -46.43 0.43
C ALA A 88 35.63 -46.30 0.41
N SER A 89 35.08 -45.95 1.55
CA SER A 89 33.63 -45.78 1.74
C SER A 89 33.27 -44.26 1.61
N TYR A 90 32.24 -43.99 0.85
CA TYR A 90 31.74 -42.65 0.57
C TYR A 90 30.24 -42.59 0.86
N SER A 91 29.77 -41.40 1.20
CA SER A 91 28.32 -41.12 1.27
C SER A 91 28.03 -39.81 0.52
N ALA A 92 26.84 -39.72 -0.07
CA ALA A 92 26.32 -38.51 -0.67
C ALA A 92 24.86 -38.29 -0.30
N THR A 93 24.49 -37.02 -0.17
CA THR A 93 23.09 -36.60 0.00
C THR A 93 22.59 -36.02 -1.30
N LEU A 94 21.49 -36.58 -1.83
CA LEU A 94 20.83 -36.12 -3.03
C LEU A 94 19.56 -35.36 -2.66
N VAL A 95 19.38 -34.23 -3.30
CA VAL A 95 18.20 -33.37 -3.16
C VAL A 95 17.67 -32.98 -4.53
N PRO A 96 16.42 -32.57 -4.67
CA PRO A 96 15.94 -32.05 -5.96
C PRO A 96 16.62 -30.70 -6.30
N LYS A 97 16.81 -30.43 -7.58
CA LYS A 97 17.45 -29.17 -8.03
C LYS A 97 16.77 -27.92 -7.45
N PRO A 98 15.43 -27.83 -7.27
CA PRO A 98 14.77 -26.73 -6.55
C PRO A 98 15.29 -26.48 -5.13
N TRP A 99 15.98 -27.45 -4.48
CA TRP A 99 16.62 -27.23 -3.20
C TRP A 99 17.66 -26.09 -3.23
N LEU A 100 18.28 -25.83 -4.38
CA LEU A 100 19.22 -24.70 -4.52
C LEU A 100 18.58 -23.36 -4.17
N LEU A 101 17.28 -23.21 -4.34
CA LEU A 101 16.53 -22.02 -3.96
C LEU A 101 16.55 -21.76 -2.45
N THR A 102 16.80 -22.78 -1.62
CA THR A 102 16.99 -22.61 -0.15
C THR A 102 18.31 -21.91 0.19
N ARG A 103 19.22 -21.77 -0.77
CA ARG A 103 20.57 -21.16 -0.59
C ARG A 103 20.62 -19.70 -1.07
N LYS A 104 19.52 -19.19 -1.58
CA LYS A 104 19.41 -17.84 -2.10
C LYS A 104 18.29 -17.09 -1.36
N VAL A 105 18.65 -16.03 -0.64
CA VAL A 105 17.73 -15.13 0.05
C VAL A 105 17.61 -13.83 -0.73
N ASP A 106 16.39 -13.32 -0.89
CA ASP A 106 16.18 -12.09 -1.66
C ASP A 106 15.07 -11.21 -1.07
N CYS A 107 14.99 -9.97 -1.60
CA CYS A 107 13.88 -9.05 -1.44
C CYS A 107 13.41 -8.62 -2.82
N ARG A 108 12.22 -9.05 -3.24
CA ARG A 108 11.70 -8.81 -4.59
C ARG A 108 10.20 -8.52 -4.55
N ILE A 109 9.75 -7.80 -5.56
CA ILE A 109 8.34 -7.48 -5.75
C ILE A 109 7.87 -8.11 -7.06
N TYR A 110 6.76 -8.83 -7.00
CA TYR A 110 6.05 -9.38 -8.14
C TYR A 110 4.72 -8.66 -8.30
N THR A 111 4.42 -8.19 -9.50
CA THR A 111 3.19 -7.44 -9.80
C THR A 111 2.42 -8.10 -10.92
N LYS A 112 1.08 -8.17 -10.79
CA LYS A 112 0.16 -8.70 -11.81
C LYS A 112 0.48 -10.13 -12.28
N MET A 113 1.00 -10.96 -11.35
CA MET A 113 1.33 -12.36 -11.62
C MET A 113 0.50 -13.30 -10.74
N SER A 114 0.09 -14.42 -11.30
CA SER A 114 -0.49 -15.54 -10.56
C SER A 114 0.60 -16.35 -9.84
N VAL A 115 0.22 -17.10 -8.81
CA VAL A 115 1.19 -17.93 -8.06
C VAL A 115 1.90 -18.95 -8.97
N PRO A 116 1.24 -19.68 -9.90
CA PRO A 116 1.94 -20.55 -10.83
C PRO A 116 2.91 -19.83 -11.79
N GLU A 117 2.66 -18.56 -12.13
CA GLU A 117 3.59 -17.73 -12.91
C GLU A 117 4.82 -17.35 -12.07
N ILE A 118 4.61 -16.94 -10.81
CA ILE A 118 5.70 -16.60 -9.86
C ILE A 118 6.60 -17.82 -9.63
N ILE A 119 6.01 -19.01 -9.35
CA ILE A 119 6.76 -20.26 -9.15
C ILE A 119 7.65 -20.55 -10.37
N SER A 120 7.10 -20.42 -11.58
CA SER A 120 7.85 -20.68 -12.81
C SER A 120 8.97 -19.67 -13.01
N ALA A 121 8.76 -18.41 -12.68
CA ALA A 121 9.79 -17.37 -12.77
C ALA A 121 10.94 -17.65 -11.79
N VAL A 122 10.64 -18.00 -10.54
CA VAL A 122 11.64 -18.29 -9.51
C VAL A 122 12.45 -19.55 -9.86
N LEU A 123 11.81 -20.64 -10.30
CA LEU A 123 12.48 -21.86 -10.73
C LEU A 123 13.32 -21.65 -12.00
N GLY A 124 12.88 -20.78 -12.90
CA GLY A 124 13.61 -20.40 -14.09
C GLY A 124 14.95 -19.71 -13.81
N GLU A 125 15.07 -18.99 -12.70
CA GLU A 125 16.31 -18.29 -12.33
C GLU A 125 17.48 -19.25 -12.04
N ILE A 126 17.19 -20.48 -11.58
CA ILE A 126 18.21 -21.53 -11.40
C ILE A 126 18.32 -22.47 -12.61
N GLY A 127 17.68 -22.13 -13.74
CA GLY A 127 17.66 -22.95 -14.94
C GLY A 127 16.99 -24.32 -14.72
N TYR A 128 15.91 -24.37 -13.89
CA TYR A 128 15.12 -25.57 -13.71
C TYR A 128 13.84 -25.49 -14.54
N ALA A 129 13.83 -26.24 -15.64
CA ALA A 129 12.73 -26.29 -16.61
C ALA A 129 11.84 -27.54 -16.48
N ASP A 130 12.28 -28.54 -15.72
CA ASP A 130 11.59 -29.83 -15.56
C ASP A 130 10.39 -29.72 -14.60
N ILE A 131 9.42 -28.90 -15.02
CA ILE A 131 8.20 -28.61 -14.24
C ILE A 131 6.99 -29.08 -15.05
N LYS A 132 6.16 -29.93 -14.43
CA LYS A 132 4.85 -30.30 -14.96
C LYS A 132 3.76 -29.62 -14.13
N LYS A 133 2.91 -28.81 -14.76
CA LYS A 133 1.76 -28.20 -14.13
C LYS A 133 0.53 -29.08 -14.34
N SER A 134 0.09 -29.79 -13.32
CA SER A 134 -1.13 -30.60 -13.30
C SER A 134 -2.15 -29.93 -12.38
N LEU A 135 -2.47 -28.67 -12.68
CA LEU A 135 -3.34 -27.79 -11.90
C LEU A 135 -4.72 -27.70 -12.56
N SER A 136 -5.76 -27.81 -11.77
CA SER A 136 -7.16 -27.72 -12.20
C SER A 136 -7.83 -26.41 -11.77
N GLY A 137 -7.26 -25.72 -10.74
CA GLY A 137 -7.78 -24.47 -10.22
C GLY A 137 -7.51 -23.25 -11.10
N ASN A 138 -8.28 -22.20 -10.89
CA ASN A 138 -8.05 -20.88 -11.48
C ASN A 138 -7.35 -19.97 -10.46
N TYR A 139 -6.17 -19.49 -10.80
CA TYR A 139 -5.32 -18.70 -9.91
C TYR A 139 -5.34 -17.23 -10.32
N ALA A 140 -5.96 -16.41 -9.51
CA ALA A 140 -6.03 -14.97 -9.74
C ALA A 140 -4.63 -14.33 -9.74
N LYS A 141 -4.44 -13.34 -10.61
CA LYS A 141 -3.23 -12.51 -10.58
C LYS A 141 -3.22 -11.63 -9.34
N ARG A 142 -2.12 -11.61 -8.64
CA ARG A 142 -1.87 -10.72 -7.52
C ARG A 142 -1.37 -9.38 -8.02
N ASP A 143 -2.01 -8.30 -7.63
CA ASP A 143 -1.54 -6.97 -7.99
C ASP A 143 -0.16 -6.68 -7.40
N TYR A 144 0.12 -7.26 -6.22
CA TYR A 144 1.34 -7.04 -5.47
C TYR A 144 1.65 -8.27 -4.60
N CYS A 145 2.88 -8.76 -4.65
CA CYS A 145 3.35 -9.89 -3.87
C CYS A 145 4.84 -9.71 -3.58
N VAL A 146 5.21 -9.68 -2.32
CA VAL A 146 6.58 -9.40 -1.87
C VAL A 146 7.24 -10.65 -1.34
N GLN A 147 8.43 -10.92 -1.82
CA GLN A 147 9.42 -11.74 -1.13
C GLN A 147 10.25 -10.82 -0.25
N TYR A 148 10.30 -11.08 1.05
CA TYR A 148 11.04 -10.23 1.98
C TYR A 148 11.92 -11.02 2.92
N ARG A 149 13.27 -10.95 2.72
CA ARG A 149 14.30 -11.56 3.58
C ARG A 149 14.05 -13.05 3.85
N GLU A 150 13.45 -13.75 2.92
CA GLU A 150 13.23 -15.19 2.94
C GLU A 150 13.94 -15.85 1.77
N ASP A 151 14.28 -17.13 1.89
CA ASP A 151 14.85 -17.86 0.76
C ASP A 151 13.80 -18.09 -0.34
N ASP A 152 14.29 -18.26 -1.56
CA ASP A 152 13.43 -18.36 -2.74
C ASP A 152 12.49 -19.57 -2.65
N PHE A 153 12.91 -20.66 -2.01
CA PHE A 153 12.08 -21.84 -1.87
C PHE A 153 10.99 -21.67 -0.81
N SER A 154 11.30 -21.07 0.33
CA SER A 154 10.32 -20.68 1.35
C SER A 154 9.27 -19.74 0.79
N PHE A 155 9.69 -18.75 -0.03
CA PHE A 155 8.78 -17.85 -0.73
C PHE A 155 7.74 -18.59 -1.58
N ILE A 156 8.17 -19.44 -2.51
CA ILE A 156 7.22 -20.18 -3.36
C ILE A 156 6.43 -21.22 -2.57
N SER A 157 7.00 -21.82 -1.51
CA SER A 157 6.32 -22.81 -0.67
C SER A 157 5.12 -22.21 0.06
N ARG A 158 5.29 -21.05 0.71
CA ARG A 158 4.16 -20.40 1.39
C ARG A 158 3.05 -19.94 0.44
N LEU A 159 3.43 -19.55 -0.81
CA LEU A 159 2.45 -19.21 -1.83
C LEU A 159 1.69 -20.46 -2.30
N MET A 160 2.37 -21.56 -2.53
CA MET A 160 1.74 -22.86 -2.86
C MET A 160 0.80 -23.31 -1.74
N GLU A 161 1.26 -23.29 -0.49
CA GLU A 161 0.48 -23.68 0.68
C GLU A 161 -0.79 -22.80 0.82
N GLN A 162 -0.72 -21.50 0.48
CA GLN A 162 -1.88 -20.60 0.52
C GLN A 162 -2.91 -20.92 -0.55
N GLU A 163 -2.47 -21.21 -1.77
CA GLU A 163 -3.35 -21.51 -2.91
C GLU A 163 -3.84 -22.97 -2.91
N GLY A 164 -3.34 -23.81 -1.99
CA GLY A 164 -3.66 -25.25 -1.96
C GLY A 164 -2.91 -26.06 -3.02
N ILE A 165 -1.86 -25.48 -3.60
CA ILE A 165 -0.94 -26.18 -4.49
C ILE A 165 0.03 -26.97 -3.66
N TYR A 166 0.30 -28.21 -4.06
CA TYR A 166 1.35 -29.04 -3.52
C TYR A 166 2.16 -29.63 -4.66
N TYR A 167 3.24 -30.33 -4.35
CA TYR A 167 4.11 -30.89 -5.38
C TYR A 167 4.67 -32.25 -4.97
N TYR A 168 5.13 -32.98 -5.97
CA TYR A 168 5.91 -34.19 -5.81
C TYR A 168 6.90 -34.32 -6.97
N PHE A 169 7.81 -35.30 -6.91
CA PHE A 169 8.79 -35.50 -7.95
C PHE A 169 8.57 -36.86 -8.63
N THR A 170 8.70 -36.85 -9.96
CA THR A 170 8.83 -38.07 -10.75
C THR A 170 10.27 -38.18 -11.24
N HIS A 171 10.78 -39.39 -11.28
CA HIS A 171 12.20 -39.62 -11.58
C HIS A 171 12.36 -40.46 -12.86
N ALA A 172 13.36 -40.11 -13.67
CA ALA A 172 13.81 -40.85 -14.82
C ALA A 172 15.34 -41.00 -14.79
N ALA A 173 15.91 -41.70 -15.74
CA ALA A 173 17.36 -41.80 -15.87
C ALA A 173 17.97 -40.40 -16.08
N GLY A 174 18.76 -39.92 -15.11
CA GLY A 174 19.48 -38.64 -15.16
C GLY A 174 18.66 -37.39 -14.88
N THR A 175 17.35 -37.48 -14.62
CA THR A 175 16.52 -36.31 -14.38
C THR A 175 15.38 -36.58 -13.37
N HIS A 176 14.87 -35.51 -12.79
CA HIS A 176 13.64 -35.52 -11.98
C HIS A 176 12.77 -34.34 -12.36
N THR A 177 11.46 -34.54 -12.40
CA THR A 177 10.47 -33.52 -12.77
C THR A 177 9.63 -33.16 -11.55
N MET A 178 9.53 -31.88 -11.23
CA MET A 178 8.61 -31.35 -10.21
C MET A 178 7.20 -31.26 -10.80
N VAL A 179 6.26 -32.01 -10.24
CA VAL A 179 4.84 -31.98 -10.60
C VAL A 179 4.10 -31.10 -9.62
N LEU A 180 3.57 -29.99 -10.08
CA LEU A 180 2.64 -29.15 -9.30
C LEU A 180 1.23 -29.72 -9.43
N ALA A 181 0.57 -29.94 -8.31
CA ALA A 181 -0.74 -30.55 -8.22
C ALA A 181 -1.66 -29.75 -7.28
N ASP A 182 -2.98 -29.83 -7.53
CA ASP A 182 -4.02 -29.21 -6.69
C ASP A 182 -5.25 -30.11 -6.53
N ALA A 183 -5.26 -31.27 -7.14
CA ALA A 183 -6.39 -32.22 -7.09
C ALA A 183 -5.94 -33.66 -7.38
N LEU A 184 -6.81 -34.59 -7.04
CA LEU A 184 -6.56 -36.03 -7.25
C LEU A 184 -6.26 -36.38 -8.71
N GLY A 185 -6.82 -35.65 -9.67
CA GLY A 185 -6.58 -35.87 -11.11
C GLY A 185 -5.12 -35.68 -11.58
N ALA A 186 -4.27 -35.10 -10.71
CA ALA A 186 -2.84 -34.98 -10.97
C ALA A 186 -2.06 -36.28 -10.70
N HIS A 187 -2.68 -37.28 -10.09
CA HIS A 187 -2.09 -38.53 -9.64
C HIS A 187 -2.48 -39.69 -10.52
N GLN A 188 -1.60 -40.67 -10.65
CA GLN A 188 -1.84 -41.85 -11.48
C GLN A 188 -1.40 -43.12 -10.74
N ARG A 189 -1.96 -44.24 -11.14
CA ARG A 189 -1.48 -45.55 -10.68
C ARG A 189 -0.18 -45.90 -11.37
N THR A 190 0.75 -46.55 -10.64
CA THR A 190 1.97 -47.05 -11.24
C THR A 190 1.69 -48.37 -11.99
N SER A 191 2.10 -48.46 -13.24
CA SER A 191 1.88 -49.67 -14.06
C SER A 191 2.49 -50.91 -13.37
N GLY A 192 1.70 -51.96 -13.27
CA GLY A 192 2.07 -53.19 -12.57
C GLY A 192 1.91 -53.21 -11.06
N PHE A 193 1.52 -52.04 -10.46
CA PHE A 193 1.27 -51.84 -9.03
C PHE A 193 -0.05 -51.18 -8.76
N GLU A 194 -0.99 -51.25 -9.69
CA GLU A 194 -2.30 -50.65 -9.55
C GLU A 194 -3.12 -51.25 -8.40
N LYS A 195 -2.89 -52.55 -8.14
CA LYS A 195 -3.53 -53.33 -7.09
C LYS A 195 -2.46 -54.07 -6.29
N ILE A 196 -2.46 -53.86 -5.01
CA ILE A 196 -1.44 -54.45 -4.16
C ILE A 196 -2.13 -55.24 -3.05
N PRO A 197 -1.92 -56.58 -2.98
CA PRO A 197 -2.53 -57.41 -1.94
C PRO A 197 -1.89 -57.16 -0.60
N TYR A 198 -2.68 -57.28 0.46
CA TYR A 198 -2.17 -57.36 1.82
C TYR A 198 -1.79 -58.80 2.13
N CYS A 199 -0.50 -59.03 2.49
CA CYS A 199 0.00 -60.31 2.91
C CYS A 199 1.07 -60.07 4.01
N PRO A 200 0.72 -60.32 5.29
CA PRO A 200 1.66 -60.14 6.39
C PRO A 200 2.84 -61.10 6.26
N VAL A 201 4.00 -60.69 6.78
CA VAL A 201 5.29 -61.40 6.62
C VAL A 201 5.18 -62.88 7.03
N GLU A 202 4.44 -63.19 8.08
CA GLU A 202 4.27 -64.53 8.61
C GLU A 202 3.48 -65.48 7.69
N GLN A 203 2.73 -64.93 6.75
CA GLN A 203 1.90 -65.68 5.78
C GLN A 203 2.55 -65.79 4.39
N ARG A 204 3.73 -65.19 4.19
CA ARG A 204 4.39 -65.14 2.90
C ARG A 204 5.18 -66.40 2.61
N GLY A 205 4.92 -66.98 1.47
CA GLY A 205 5.78 -68.00 0.88
C GLY A 205 7.02 -67.42 0.20
N PRO A 206 8.02 -68.27 -0.12
CA PRO A 206 9.28 -67.82 -0.73
C PRO A 206 9.12 -67.10 -2.10
N PHE A 207 8.02 -67.31 -2.81
CA PHE A 207 7.71 -66.73 -4.14
C PHE A 207 6.45 -65.88 -4.11
N ALA A 208 6.09 -65.31 -2.95
CA ALA A 208 4.94 -64.44 -2.84
C ALA A 208 5.13 -63.20 -3.69
N PRO A 209 4.06 -62.69 -4.37
CA PRO A 209 4.12 -61.43 -5.10
C PRO A 209 4.40 -60.26 -4.17
N ALA A 210 4.82 -59.15 -4.70
CA ALA A 210 4.96 -57.91 -3.98
C ALA A 210 3.66 -57.55 -3.29
N SER A 211 3.72 -57.19 -2.02
CA SER A 211 2.52 -57.01 -1.18
C SER A 211 2.72 -56.00 -0.08
N ILE A 212 1.61 -55.51 0.48
CA ILE A 212 1.62 -54.74 1.73
C ILE A 212 1.78 -55.72 2.90
N THR A 213 2.93 -55.62 3.58
CA THR A 213 3.32 -56.53 4.64
C THR A 213 2.85 -56.10 6.03
N ALA A 214 2.61 -54.81 6.21
CA ALA A 214 2.07 -54.24 7.42
C ALA A 214 1.10 -53.12 7.08
N TRP A 215 0.03 -53.01 7.89
CA TRP A 215 -0.96 -51.96 7.72
C TRP A 215 -1.55 -51.53 9.04
N SER A 216 -1.67 -50.24 9.24
CA SER A 216 -2.43 -49.65 10.33
C SER A 216 -3.21 -48.44 9.83
N SER A 217 -4.41 -48.24 10.36
CA SER A 217 -5.23 -47.06 10.08
C SER A 217 -5.40 -46.25 11.38
N ARG A 218 -5.24 -44.95 11.27
CA ARG A 218 -5.37 -44.00 12.37
C ARG A 218 -6.45 -43.00 12.04
N GLN A 219 -7.26 -42.66 13.02
CA GLN A 219 -8.19 -41.55 12.98
C GLN A 219 -7.89 -40.57 14.11
N THR A 220 -7.97 -39.28 13.85
CA THR A 220 -7.65 -38.21 14.79
C THR A 220 -8.77 -37.16 14.76
N VAL A 221 -9.15 -36.63 15.91
CA VAL A 221 -10.09 -35.52 16.02
C VAL A 221 -9.46 -34.26 15.42
N ASN A 222 -10.20 -33.55 14.58
CA ASN A 222 -9.80 -32.31 13.98
C ASN A 222 -10.98 -31.32 13.92
N SER A 223 -10.71 -30.09 13.56
CA SER A 223 -11.74 -29.09 13.27
C SER A 223 -12.34 -29.35 11.89
N LEU A 224 -13.67 -29.26 11.80
CA LEU A 224 -14.43 -29.53 10.58
C LEU A 224 -14.76 -28.29 9.77
N LYS A 225 -14.55 -27.13 10.37
CA LYS A 225 -14.88 -25.83 9.76
C LYS A 225 -13.75 -24.85 9.99
N PHE A 226 -13.37 -24.17 8.92
CA PHE A 226 -12.43 -23.07 8.95
C PHE A 226 -13.08 -21.83 8.36
N GLN A 227 -13.00 -20.72 9.07
CA GLN A 227 -13.50 -19.42 8.62
C GLN A 227 -12.35 -18.42 8.62
N LEU A 228 -12.32 -17.58 7.64
CA LEU A 228 -11.40 -16.44 7.57
C LEU A 228 -12.09 -15.23 6.98
N THR A 229 -11.63 -14.06 7.36
CA THR A 229 -12.13 -12.81 6.80
C THR A 229 -11.00 -11.83 6.57
N ASP A 230 -11.27 -10.78 5.79
CA ASP A 230 -10.33 -9.70 5.54
C ASP A 230 -11.09 -8.38 5.35
N TYR A 231 -10.35 -7.32 5.04
CA TYR A 231 -10.88 -5.98 4.80
C TYR A 231 -10.33 -5.40 3.50
N ASP A 232 -11.23 -5.02 2.58
CA ASP A 232 -10.87 -4.29 1.38
C ASP A 232 -11.23 -2.79 1.54
N PRO A 233 -10.24 -1.90 1.61
CA PRO A 233 -10.49 -0.46 1.70
C PRO A 233 -11.15 0.14 0.45
N LEU A 234 -11.10 -0.54 -0.69
CA LEU A 234 -11.76 -0.09 -1.92
C LEU A 234 -13.25 -0.47 -1.93
N ASN A 235 -13.61 -1.52 -1.21
CA ASN A 235 -14.97 -2.02 -1.06
C ASN A 235 -15.33 -2.28 0.43
N PRO A 236 -15.32 -1.25 1.29
CA PRO A 236 -15.30 -1.40 2.76
C PRO A 236 -16.57 -2.02 3.36
N LYS A 237 -17.65 -2.15 2.57
CA LYS A 237 -18.92 -2.76 2.99
C LYS A 237 -19.08 -4.20 2.52
N THR A 238 -18.19 -4.70 1.67
CA THR A 238 -18.25 -6.07 1.16
C THR A 238 -17.82 -7.04 2.25
N SER A 239 -18.63 -8.06 2.52
CA SER A 239 -18.22 -9.14 3.40
C SER A 239 -17.20 -10.03 2.67
N LEU A 240 -16.05 -10.19 3.28
CA LEU A 240 -14.97 -11.06 2.80
C LEU A 240 -14.88 -12.35 3.63
N LEU A 241 -15.94 -12.68 4.37
CA LEU A 241 -15.98 -13.93 5.15
C LEU A 241 -16.05 -15.14 4.22
N GLY A 242 -14.98 -15.93 4.21
CA GLY A 242 -14.91 -17.25 3.59
C GLY A 242 -15.14 -18.34 4.64
N THR A 243 -15.81 -19.42 4.23
CA THR A 243 -16.09 -20.58 5.10
C THR A 243 -15.78 -21.88 4.37
N GLY A 244 -14.76 -22.60 4.80
CA GLY A 244 -14.43 -23.94 4.35
C GLY A 244 -14.99 -24.99 5.32
N THR A 245 -15.54 -26.05 4.76
CA THR A 245 -16.03 -27.18 5.55
C THR A 245 -15.54 -28.48 4.95
N VAL A 246 -15.34 -29.48 5.81
CA VAL A 246 -15.02 -30.85 5.41
C VAL A 246 -16.23 -31.72 5.65
N SER A 247 -16.66 -32.43 4.60
CA SER A 247 -17.75 -33.40 4.67
C SER A 247 -17.22 -34.83 4.84
N GLY A 248 -17.92 -35.64 5.61
CA GLY A 248 -17.62 -37.05 5.85
C GLY A 248 -17.99 -37.51 7.27
N ASP A 249 -17.83 -38.79 7.49
CA ASP A 249 -18.03 -39.42 8.83
C ASP A 249 -16.81 -39.09 9.71
N HIS A 250 -16.88 -37.99 10.45
CA HIS A 250 -15.81 -37.59 11.36
C HIS A 250 -16.18 -38.00 12.80
N HIS A 251 -16.42 -37.03 13.64
CA HIS A 251 -16.78 -37.25 15.06
C HIS A 251 -18.02 -36.42 15.41
N ASN A 252 -18.70 -36.81 16.47
CA ASN A 252 -19.93 -36.14 16.94
C ASN A 252 -19.64 -34.89 17.82
N LEU A 253 -18.40 -34.40 17.83
CA LEU A 253 -18.04 -33.20 18.58
C LEU A 253 -18.43 -31.93 17.78
N SER A 254 -19.04 -30.99 18.48
CA SER A 254 -19.39 -29.68 17.92
C SER A 254 -18.57 -28.54 18.53
N GLY A 255 -18.53 -27.39 17.87
CA GLY A 255 -17.85 -26.20 18.39
C GLY A 255 -16.33 -26.20 18.21
N LEU A 256 -15.80 -27.09 17.38
CA LEU A 256 -14.37 -27.13 17.02
C LEU A 256 -14.11 -26.32 15.73
N ASP A 257 -14.69 -25.13 15.65
CA ASP A 257 -14.50 -24.25 14.51
C ASP A 257 -13.22 -23.43 14.68
N VAL A 258 -12.52 -23.16 13.58
CA VAL A 258 -11.37 -22.25 13.53
C VAL A 258 -11.79 -20.97 12.84
N PHE A 259 -11.47 -19.82 13.43
CA PHE A 259 -11.63 -18.51 12.79
C PHE A 259 -10.29 -17.79 12.78
N ASP A 260 -9.93 -17.20 11.66
CA ASP A 260 -8.65 -16.53 11.45
C ASP A 260 -8.82 -15.16 10.78
N TYR A 261 -7.90 -14.25 11.08
CA TYR A 261 -7.79 -12.91 10.50
C TYR A 261 -6.32 -12.44 10.57
N PRO A 262 -5.80 -11.78 9.54
CA PRO A 262 -6.39 -11.51 8.22
C PRO A 262 -6.27 -12.71 7.26
N GLY A 263 -7.25 -12.85 6.35
CA GLY A 263 -7.29 -13.92 5.35
C GLY A 263 -6.39 -13.67 4.14
N SER A 264 -5.83 -12.48 4.01
CA SER A 264 -4.95 -12.03 2.90
C SER A 264 -5.61 -12.15 1.51
N HIS A 265 -6.86 -11.69 1.41
CA HIS A 265 -7.63 -11.66 0.17
C HIS A 265 -8.49 -10.39 0.10
N VAL A 266 -8.86 -9.99 -1.10
CA VAL A 266 -9.73 -8.82 -1.37
C VAL A 266 -10.98 -9.20 -2.19
N LEU A 267 -11.09 -10.45 -2.62
CA LEU A 267 -12.23 -11.00 -3.33
C LEU A 267 -12.91 -12.07 -2.48
N ALA A 268 -14.24 -12.09 -2.45
CA ALA A 268 -15.00 -13.02 -1.62
C ALA A 268 -14.81 -14.49 -2.03
N ASP A 269 -14.78 -14.77 -3.34
CA ASP A 269 -14.53 -16.10 -3.89
C ASP A 269 -13.12 -16.61 -3.60
N GLN A 270 -12.12 -15.73 -3.59
CA GLN A 270 -10.75 -16.04 -3.15
C GLN A 270 -10.72 -16.41 -1.66
N GLY A 271 -11.43 -15.64 -0.81
CA GLY A 271 -11.57 -15.96 0.61
C GLY A 271 -12.27 -17.29 0.83
N GLN A 272 -13.30 -17.59 0.05
CA GLN A 272 -13.99 -18.89 0.06
C GLN A 272 -13.06 -20.04 -0.32
N HIS A 273 -12.25 -19.85 -1.37
CA HIS A 273 -11.23 -20.82 -1.79
C HIS A 273 -10.18 -21.07 -0.69
N TYR A 274 -9.61 -20.01 -0.12
CA TYR A 274 -8.62 -20.14 0.94
C TYR A 274 -9.17 -20.82 2.19
N ALA A 275 -10.40 -20.49 2.59
CA ALA A 275 -11.06 -21.17 3.71
C ALA A 275 -11.22 -22.67 3.45
N GLN A 276 -11.61 -23.06 2.23
CA GLN A 276 -11.76 -24.44 1.84
C GLN A 276 -10.40 -25.19 1.84
N VAL A 277 -9.37 -24.59 1.26
CA VAL A 277 -7.99 -25.14 1.26
C VAL A 277 -7.51 -25.37 2.70
N ARG A 278 -7.79 -24.45 3.62
CA ARG A 278 -7.42 -24.57 5.04
C ARG A 278 -8.17 -25.69 5.72
N ALA A 279 -9.48 -25.78 5.49
CA ALA A 279 -10.29 -26.87 6.05
C ALA A 279 -9.81 -28.24 5.55
N GLU A 280 -9.53 -28.39 4.25
CA GLU A 280 -8.98 -29.61 3.65
C GLU A 280 -7.60 -29.95 4.23
N ALA A 281 -6.70 -28.98 4.35
CA ALA A 281 -5.37 -29.19 4.92
C ALA A 281 -5.42 -29.67 6.38
N MET A 282 -6.32 -29.08 7.18
CA MET A 282 -6.55 -29.52 8.57
C MET A 282 -7.14 -30.93 8.65
N ASN A 283 -7.84 -31.38 7.60
CA ASN A 283 -8.45 -32.69 7.54
C ASN A 283 -7.49 -33.81 7.11
N VAL A 284 -6.38 -33.48 6.43
CA VAL A 284 -5.42 -34.51 5.95
C VAL A 284 -5.00 -35.49 7.07
N PRO A 285 -4.64 -35.06 8.30
CA PRO A 285 -4.24 -35.96 9.37
C PRO A 285 -5.42 -36.69 10.07
N HIS A 286 -6.68 -36.42 9.67
CA HIS A 286 -7.84 -37.06 10.28
C HIS A 286 -7.84 -38.55 10.08
N ALA A 287 -7.63 -39.04 8.86
CA ALA A 287 -7.63 -40.44 8.52
C ALA A 287 -6.39 -40.78 7.68
N VAL A 288 -5.38 -41.32 8.35
CA VAL A 288 -4.10 -41.68 7.73
C VAL A 288 -3.84 -43.18 7.93
N ALA A 289 -3.47 -43.84 6.86
CA ALA A 289 -2.97 -45.20 6.87
C ALA A 289 -1.43 -45.18 6.86
N LYS A 290 -0.83 -46.10 7.59
CA LYS A 290 0.61 -46.38 7.56
C LYS A 290 0.81 -47.83 7.22
N GLY A 291 1.79 -48.09 6.37
CA GLY A 291 2.09 -49.45 5.95
C GLY A 291 3.55 -49.69 5.66
N ALA A 292 3.88 -50.95 5.40
CA ALA A 292 5.15 -51.40 4.88
C ALA A 292 4.91 -52.30 3.66
N THR A 293 5.81 -52.28 2.69
CA THR A 293 5.68 -53.02 1.44
C THR A 293 7.06 -53.30 0.81
N ASP A 294 7.14 -54.39 0.07
CA ASP A 294 8.23 -54.70 -0.84
C ASP A 294 7.89 -54.37 -2.32
N ALA A 295 6.72 -53.79 -2.59
CA ALA A 295 6.32 -53.36 -3.92
C ALA A 295 7.14 -52.14 -4.38
N CYS A 296 8.14 -52.39 -5.25
CA CYS A 296 9.10 -51.36 -5.65
C CYS A 296 8.48 -50.22 -6.50
N GLY A 297 7.27 -50.36 -7.03
CA GLY A 297 6.53 -49.32 -7.74
C GLY A 297 5.77 -48.30 -6.85
N MET A 298 5.81 -48.47 -5.53
CA MET A 298 5.19 -47.55 -4.59
C MET A 298 5.98 -46.24 -4.53
N SER A 299 5.65 -45.28 -5.36
CA SER A 299 6.30 -43.96 -5.41
C SER A 299 5.39 -42.85 -4.87
N ILE A 300 6.02 -41.81 -4.36
CA ILE A 300 5.27 -40.66 -3.84
C ILE A 300 4.28 -40.09 -4.88
N GLY A 301 3.07 -39.78 -4.43
CA GLY A 301 2.01 -39.26 -5.32
C GLY A 301 1.36 -40.33 -6.22
N ALA A 302 1.73 -41.61 -6.11
CA ALA A 302 1.03 -42.68 -6.83
C ALA A 302 -0.29 -43.07 -6.14
N LEU A 303 -1.24 -43.55 -6.94
CA LEU A 303 -2.45 -44.18 -6.49
C LEU A 303 -2.27 -45.71 -6.52
N PHE A 304 -2.83 -46.39 -5.54
CA PHE A 304 -2.90 -47.87 -5.50
C PHE A 304 -4.20 -48.32 -4.84
N GLU A 305 -4.71 -49.47 -5.23
CA GLU A 305 -5.83 -50.14 -4.60
C GLU A 305 -5.31 -51.25 -3.71
N MET A 306 -5.60 -51.19 -2.40
CA MET A 306 -5.30 -52.27 -1.47
C MET A 306 -6.33 -53.38 -1.62
N GLN A 307 -5.86 -54.62 -1.65
CA GLN A 307 -6.72 -55.82 -1.72
C GLN A 307 -6.37 -56.80 -0.56
N ASP A 308 -7.29 -57.70 -0.30
CA ASP A 308 -7.14 -58.84 0.62
C ASP A 308 -6.91 -58.44 2.09
N PHE A 309 -7.18 -57.20 2.47
CA PHE A 309 -7.15 -56.82 3.88
C PHE A 309 -8.40 -57.34 4.59
N PRO A 310 -8.32 -57.89 5.83
CA PRO A 310 -9.44 -58.49 6.52
C PRO A 310 -10.66 -57.61 6.75
N ARG A 311 -10.47 -56.30 6.89
CA ARG A 311 -11.55 -55.31 6.95
C ARG A 311 -11.87 -54.83 5.55
N ALA A 312 -13.00 -55.31 4.99
CA ALA A 312 -13.39 -55.09 3.61
C ALA A 312 -13.49 -53.61 3.22
N GLU A 313 -13.92 -52.73 4.13
CA GLU A 313 -14.04 -51.27 3.90
C GLU A 313 -12.69 -50.57 3.72
N LEU A 314 -11.57 -51.20 4.08
CA LEU A 314 -10.23 -50.69 3.86
C LEU A 314 -9.62 -51.14 2.53
N ASN A 315 -10.23 -52.11 1.83
CA ASN A 315 -9.87 -52.51 0.48
C ASN A 315 -10.38 -51.50 -0.52
N ARG A 316 -9.63 -50.41 -0.69
CA ARG A 316 -9.99 -49.25 -1.54
C ARG A 316 -8.75 -48.57 -2.09
N GLU A 317 -8.97 -47.54 -2.91
CA GLU A 317 -7.88 -46.76 -3.47
C GLU A 317 -7.32 -45.73 -2.49
N TYR A 318 -6.02 -45.63 -2.47
CA TYR A 318 -5.24 -44.73 -1.63
C TYR A 318 -4.27 -43.91 -2.44
N LEU A 319 -3.99 -42.68 -1.95
CA LEU A 319 -2.93 -41.80 -2.43
C LEU A 319 -1.75 -41.89 -1.46
N LEU A 320 -0.56 -42.18 -1.99
CA LEU A 320 0.70 -42.17 -1.22
C LEU A 320 1.10 -40.73 -0.90
N THR A 321 1.17 -40.41 0.39
CA THR A 321 1.52 -39.07 0.90
C THR A 321 2.95 -38.98 1.45
N SER A 322 3.53 -40.09 1.85
CA SER A 322 4.93 -40.19 2.32
C SER A 322 5.50 -41.56 2.06
N THR A 323 6.79 -41.64 1.73
CA THR A 323 7.53 -42.90 1.61
C THR A 323 8.92 -42.77 2.21
N GLU A 324 9.31 -43.83 2.97
CA GLU A 324 10.65 -44.05 3.49
C GLU A 324 11.17 -45.34 2.87
N ILE A 325 12.14 -45.24 1.98
CA ILE A 325 12.63 -46.37 1.19
C ILE A 325 14.06 -46.68 1.57
N LYS A 326 14.34 -47.97 1.68
CA LYS A 326 15.71 -48.52 1.82
C LYS A 326 16.00 -49.47 0.68
N LEU A 327 17.11 -49.21 0.00
CA LEU A 327 17.71 -50.12 -0.94
C LEU A 327 19.07 -50.57 -0.41
N GLU A 328 19.35 -51.86 -0.45
CA GLU A 328 20.61 -52.43 0.02
C GLU A 328 21.12 -53.46 -1.01
N HIS A 329 22.38 -53.25 -1.48
CA HIS A 329 22.99 -54.16 -2.43
C HIS A 329 23.48 -55.43 -1.68
N PRO A 330 22.99 -56.62 -2.02
CA PRO A 330 23.25 -57.83 -1.24
C PRO A 330 24.74 -58.25 -1.18
N ASP A 331 25.52 -57.86 -2.21
CA ASP A 331 26.96 -58.24 -2.26
C ASP A 331 27.83 -57.33 -1.34
N TYR A 332 27.34 -56.17 -0.95
CA TYR A 332 28.13 -55.21 -0.16
C TYR A 332 27.62 -54.96 1.26
N VAL A 333 26.45 -55.49 1.59
CA VAL A 333 25.83 -55.37 2.90
C VAL A 333 25.61 -56.76 3.53
N SER A 334 26.11 -56.96 4.71
CA SER A 334 25.81 -58.18 5.50
C SER A 334 24.66 -57.89 6.44
N ALA A 335 23.68 -58.78 6.52
CA ALA A 335 22.63 -58.68 7.50
C ALA A 335 23.15 -59.09 8.89
N ASP A 336 22.72 -58.37 9.93
CA ASP A 336 22.94 -58.80 11.30
C ASP A 336 22.25 -60.16 11.53
N ASN A 337 22.97 -61.10 12.12
CA ASN A 337 22.53 -62.49 12.44
C ASN A 337 22.32 -63.47 11.24
N GLY A 338 22.94 -63.25 10.08
CA GLY A 338 22.88 -64.20 8.96
C GLY A 338 21.53 -64.29 8.24
N ALA A 339 20.63 -63.39 8.44
CA ALA A 339 19.41 -63.27 7.64
C ALA A 339 19.73 -62.77 6.22
N ALA A 340 18.91 -63.11 5.22
CA ALA A 340 19.06 -62.56 3.89
C ALA A 340 18.76 -61.01 3.90
N VAL A 341 19.62 -60.25 3.21
CA VAL A 341 19.38 -58.80 2.99
C VAL A 341 18.13 -58.65 2.13
N GLU A 342 17.15 -57.88 2.61
CA GLU A 342 16.00 -57.48 1.80
C GLU A 342 16.42 -56.33 0.88
N PRO A 343 16.52 -56.54 -0.46
CA PRO A 343 17.05 -55.53 -1.33
C PRO A 343 16.24 -54.25 -1.43
N PHE A 344 14.92 -54.32 -1.15
CA PHE A 344 13.99 -53.19 -1.18
C PHE A 344 13.02 -53.26 -0.01
N ARG A 345 12.88 -52.20 0.70
CA ARG A 345 11.85 -51.99 1.72
C ARG A 345 11.30 -50.58 1.65
N CYS A 346 9.97 -50.46 1.70
CA CYS A 346 9.28 -49.19 1.74
C CYS A 346 8.31 -49.15 2.91
N SER A 347 8.47 -48.18 3.80
CA SER A 347 7.44 -47.77 4.73
C SER A 347 6.72 -46.54 4.16
N PHE A 348 5.42 -46.47 4.32
CA PHE A 348 4.65 -45.38 3.67
C PHE A 348 3.51 -44.85 4.54
N GLU A 349 3.08 -43.63 4.24
CA GLU A 349 1.79 -43.10 4.68
C GLU A 349 0.91 -42.88 3.45
N ALA A 350 -0.41 -43.07 3.63
CA ALA A 350 -1.38 -42.88 2.59
C ALA A 350 -2.71 -42.38 3.15
N ILE A 351 -3.48 -41.70 2.34
CA ILE A 351 -4.86 -41.30 2.61
C ILE A 351 -5.80 -41.94 1.58
N ALA A 352 -7.05 -42.12 1.93
CA ALA A 352 -8.04 -42.54 0.92
C ALA A 352 -8.11 -41.55 -0.25
N SER A 353 -8.19 -42.05 -1.49
CA SER A 353 -8.25 -41.18 -2.68
C SER A 353 -9.49 -40.26 -2.69
N SER A 354 -10.54 -40.61 -1.94
CA SER A 354 -11.73 -39.77 -1.75
C SER A 354 -11.47 -38.55 -0.85
N GLN A 355 -10.34 -38.53 -0.12
CA GLN A 355 -9.96 -37.43 0.74
C GLN A 355 -9.02 -36.50 -0.02
N PRO A 356 -9.35 -35.23 -0.23
CA PRO A 356 -8.44 -34.25 -0.83
C PRO A 356 -7.16 -34.11 -0.03
N PHE A 357 -6.02 -34.10 -0.71
CA PHE A 357 -4.74 -33.72 -0.10
C PHE A 357 -4.49 -32.23 -0.22
N ARG A 358 -4.07 -31.61 0.86
CA ARG A 358 -3.50 -30.24 0.87
C ARG A 358 -2.29 -30.21 1.80
N SER A 359 -1.25 -29.51 1.40
CA SER A 359 -0.11 -29.27 2.29
C SER A 359 -0.53 -28.38 3.45
N PRO A 360 -0.14 -28.70 4.70
CA PRO A 360 -0.33 -27.80 5.81
C PRO A 360 0.48 -26.52 5.62
N GLN A 361 -0.05 -25.38 6.05
CA GLN A 361 0.69 -24.11 6.01
C GLN A 361 1.69 -24.05 7.15
N THR A 362 2.88 -24.55 6.92
CA THR A 362 3.98 -24.60 7.88
C THR A 362 5.11 -23.65 7.55
N THR A 363 5.17 -23.17 6.32
CA THR A 363 6.19 -22.20 5.89
C THR A 363 5.86 -20.83 6.48
N PRO A 364 6.74 -20.24 7.32
CA PRO A 364 6.49 -18.94 7.94
C PRO A 364 6.31 -17.84 6.91
N ARG A 365 5.34 -16.97 7.12
CA ARG A 365 5.18 -15.74 6.35
C ARG A 365 6.13 -14.69 6.90
N PRO A 366 6.89 -13.95 6.06
CA PRO A 366 7.75 -12.89 6.57
C PRO A 366 6.92 -11.78 7.19
N ARG A 367 7.42 -11.20 8.28
CA ARG A 367 6.79 -10.07 8.96
C ARG A 367 7.77 -8.92 9.11
N ILE A 368 7.32 -7.73 8.76
CA ILE A 368 8.04 -6.48 9.00
C ILE A 368 7.50 -5.90 10.30
N VAL A 369 8.24 -6.09 11.38
CA VAL A 369 7.79 -5.73 12.73
C VAL A 369 7.92 -4.23 13.02
N GLY A 370 8.85 -3.55 12.36
CA GLY A 370 9.12 -2.13 12.57
C GLY A 370 8.64 -1.24 11.42
N LEU A 371 8.89 0.05 11.56
CA LEU A 371 8.69 1.03 10.50
C LEU A 371 9.84 0.94 9.49
N GLN A 372 9.55 1.28 8.25
CA GLN A 372 10.55 1.50 7.20
C GLN A 372 10.33 2.87 6.58
N THR A 373 11.34 3.37 5.89
CA THR A 373 11.16 4.51 5.01
C THR A 373 11.24 4.08 3.55
N ALA A 374 10.63 4.87 2.69
CA ALA A 374 10.62 4.66 1.26
C ALA A 374 10.54 6.02 0.54
N VAL A 375 10.96 6.06 -0.71
CA VAL A 375 10.89 7.28 -1.52
C VAL A 375 9.69 7.20 -2.45
N VAL A 376 8.88 8.26 -2.47
CA VAL A 376 7.73 8.36 -3.39
C VAL A 376 8.21 8.40 -4.84
N THR A 377 7.58 7.60 -5.69
CA THR A 377 7.92 7.48 -7.11
C THR A 377 6.72 7.82 -8.00
N GLY A 378 7.01 8.17 -9.25
CA GLY A 378 6.03 8.40 -10.30
C GLY A 378 6.67 8.18 -11.68
N SER A 379 5.86 8.11 -12.71
CA SER A 379 6.35 8.11 -14.09
C SER A 379 6.76 9.53 -14.51
N GLU A 380 7.53 9.66 -15.55
CA GLU A 380 7.92 10.96 -16.12
C GLU A 380 6.70 11.83 -16.52
N THR A 381 5.56 11.19 -16.80
CA THR A 381 4.32 11.86 -17.17
C THR A 381 3.51 12.38 -15.99
N ASP A 382 3.76 11.89 -14.76
CA ASP A 382 3.00 12.27 -13.57
C ASP A 382 3.46 13.60 -12.96
N GLY A 383 4.65 14.10 -13.33
CA GLY A 383 5.25 15.30 -12.74
C GLY A 383 5.54 15.13 -11.24
N ASP A 384 5.41 16.22 -10.47
CA ASP A 384 5.71 16.25 -9.02
C ASP A 384 4.74 15.42 -8.16
N ILE A 385 3.51 15.15 -8.63
CA ILE A 385 2.44 14.49 -7.85
C ILE A 385 1.86 13.32 -8.65
N ALA A 386 2.29 12.12 -8.32
CA ALA A 386 1.78 10.87 -8.85
C ALA A 386 0.77 10.27 -7.88
N VAL A 387 -0.52 10.42 -8.14
CA VAL A 387 -1.58 10.01 -7.20
C VAL A 387 -2.77 9.43 -7.95
N ASP A 388 -3.40 8.42 -7.37
CA ASP A 388 -4.65 7.88 -7.89
C ASP A 388 -5.89 8.56 -7.27
N LYS A 389 -7.08 8.18 -7.77
CA LYS A 389 -8.37 8.73 -7.28
C LYS A 389 -8.67 8.47 -5.81
N TYR A 390 -7.93 7.60 -5.13
CA TYR A 390 -8.07 7.29 -3.71
C TYR A 390 -7.01 7.98 -2.84
N GLY A 391 -6.18 8.85 -3.42
CA GLY A 391 -5.08 9.50 -2.70
C GLY A 391 -3.88 8.59 -2.43
N ARG A 392 -3.75 7.46 -3.16
CA ARG A 392 -2.65 6.52 -3.01
C ARG A 392 -1.48 6.93 -3.90
N VAL A 393 -0.27 6.71 -3.41
CA VAL A 393 0.99 6.97 -4.13
C VAL A 393 1.81 5.70 -4.26
N GLN A 394 2.74 5.66 -5.20
CA GLN A 394 3.71 4.58 -5.32
C GLN A 394 5.02 4.97 -4.63
N VAL A 395 5.73 3.98 -4.09
CA VAL A 395 7.00 4.19 -3.41
C VAL A 395 8.06 3.16 -3.85
N THR A 396 9.32 3.53 -3.77
CA THR A 396 10.45 2.61 -3.87
C THR A 396 11.04 2.39 -2.48
N PHE A 397 11.07 1.14 -2.03
CA PHE A 397 11.71 0.76 -0.78
C PHE A 397 13.24 0.71 -0.94
N HIS A 398 13.99 1.02 0.12
CA HIS A 398 15.46 1.02 0.10
C HIS A 398 16.08 -0.37 -0.19
N TRP A 399 15.36 -1.46 0.10
CA TRP A 399 15.79 -2.82 -0.22
C TRP A 399 15.47 -3.25 -1.66
N ASN A 400 14.80 -2.41 -2.45
CA ASN A 400 14.51 -2.71 -3.84
C ASN A 400 15.77 -2.60 -4.68
N LYS A 401 16.07 -3.61 -5.48
CA LYS A 401 17.29 -3.62 -6.29
C LYS A 401 17.27 -2.51 -7.36
N PRO A 402 18.42 -1.83 -7.61
CA PRO A 402 18.49 -0.66 -8.50
C PRO A 402 18.08 -0.89 -9.95
N ASP A 403 18.18 -2.14 -10.43
CA ASP A 403 18.01 -2.49 -11.84
C ASP A 403 16.55 -2.64 -12.30
N LYS A 404 15.59 -2.30 -11.43
CA LYS A 404 14.17 -2.42 -11.77
C LYS A 404 13.53 -1.06 -12.01
N ASP A 405 12.65 -1.00 -13.00
CA ASP A 405 11.86 0.16 -13.34
C ASP A 405 11.17 0.75 -12.08
N LYS A 406 11.48 2.00 -11.77
CA LYS A 406 11.00 2.69 -10.56
C LYS A 406 9.48 2.77 -10.50
N ALA A 407 8.81 2.87 -11.64
CA ALA A 407 7.36 2.93 -11.73
C ALA A 407 6.66 1.61 -11.35
N GLN A 408 7.38 0.48 -11.41
CA GLN A 408 6.85 -0.85 -11.07
C GLN A 408 7.26 -1.33 -9.67
N SER A 409 7.97 -0.53 -8.90
CA SER A 409 8.59 -0.98 -7.66
C SER A 409 7.62 -1.14 -6.49
N SER A 410 6.44 -0.53 -6.50
CA SER A 410 5.42 -0.74 -5.47
C SER A 410 4.00 -0.81 -6.03
N CYS A 411 3.06 -1.31 -5.18
CA CYS A 411 1.63 -1.08 -5.40
C CYS A 411 1.27 0.37 -5.06
N PRO A 412 0.08 0.85 -5.44
CA PRO A 412 -0.48 2.08 -4.89
C PRO A 412 -0.72 1.96 -3.38
N VAL A 413 0.02 2.73 -2.60
CA VAL A 413 0.02 2.70 -1.12
C VAL A 413 -0.89 3.80 -0.58
N ARG A 414 -1.78 3.47 0.36
CA ARG A 414 -2.62 4.45 1.05
C ARG A 414 -1.77 5.36 1.93
N VAL A 415 -2.17 6.63 2.00
CA VAL A 415 -1.56 7.63 2.87
C VAL A 415 -2.48 7.88 4.06
N ALA A 416 -1.97 7.74 5.27
CA ALA A 416 -2.68 8.10 6.47
C ALA A 416 -2.86 9.62 6.55
N SER A 417 -4.01 10.04 7.03
CA SER A 417 -4.34 11.44 7.27
C SER A 417 -4.73 11.61 8.75
N PRO A 418 -4.42 12.75 9.38
CA PRO A 418 -4.86 13.01 10.75
C PRO A 418 -6.39 13.08 10.88
N TRP A 419 -7.10 13.30 9.78
CA TRP A 419 -8.56 13.38 9.77
C TRP A 419 -9.11 12.96 8.41
N ALA A 420 -9.93 11.90 8.36
CA ALA A 420 -10.47 11.33 7.13
C ALA A 420 -11.95 10.96 7.31
N GLY A 421 -12.84 11.70 6.69
CA GLY A 421 -14.27 11.46 6.70
C GLY A 421 -14.89 11.38 5.30
N LYS A 422 -16.20 11.28 5.21
CA LYS A 422 -16.93 11.22 3.95
C LYS A 422 -16.97 12.61 3.31
N THR A 423 -16.08 12.88 2.35
CA THR A 423 -15.91 14.16 1.66
C THR A 423 -15.45 15.33 2.54
N TRP A 424 -14.84 15.06 3.69
CA TRP A 424 -14.23 16.05 4.57
C TRP A 424 -13.00 15.48 5.30
N GLY A 425 -12.09 16.32 5.73
CA GLY A 425 -10.87 15.95 6.44
C GLY A 425 -9.63 16.69 5.95
N ALA A 426 -8.45 16.21 6.33
CA ALA A 426 -7.16 16.75 5.91
C ALA A 426 -6.56 15.88 4.79
N VAL A 427 -6.02 16.51 3.76
CA VAL A 427 -5.38 15.82 2.62
C VAL A 427 -4.01 16.44 2.36
N ASN A 428 -2.97 15.62 2.51
CA ASN A 428 -1.60 15.97 2.12
C ASN A 428 -1.02 14.82 1.30
N ILE A 429 -0.89 15.02 -0.01
CA ILE A 429 -0.34 14.00 -0.91
C ILE A 429 1.19 14.13 -0.94
N PRO A 430 1.93 13.10 -0.52
CA PRO A 430 3.39 13.08 -0.66
C PRO A 430 3.79 13.17 -2.13
N ARG A 431 4.81 13.99 -2.42
CA ARG A 431 5.28 14.24 -3.78
C ARG A 431 6.41 13.29 -4.17
N VAL A 432 6.61 13.11 -5.46
CA VAL A 432 7.73 12.33 -6.02
C VAL A 432 9.06 12.83 -5.46
N GLY A 433 9.91 11.91 -5.01
CA GLY A 433 11.19 12.19 -4.38
C GLY A 433 11.14 12.46 -2.86
N GLN A 434 9.95 12.59 -2.26
CA GLN A 434 9.84 12.72 -0.80
C GLN A 434 10.00 11.38 -0.09
N GLU A 435 10.65 11.41 1.06
CA GLU A 435 10.79 10.25 1.93
C GLU A 435 9.57 10.13 2.86
N VAL A 436 8.96 8.95 2.85
CA VAL A 436 7.78 8.63 3.64
C VAL A 436 8.07 7.49 4.60
N VAL A 437 7.39 7.52 5.73
CA VAL A 437 7.42 6.45 6.73
C VAL A 437 6.31 5.46 6.43
N VAL A 438 6.67 4.19 6.28
CA VAL A 438 5.77 3.11 5.92
C VAL A 438 5.65 2.12 7.08
N SER A 439 4.42 1.85 7.48
CA SER A 439 4.04 0.73 8.32
C SER A 439 3.42 -0.38 7.47
N PHE A 440 3.34 -1.58 8.01
CA PHE A 440 2.75 -2.74 7.33
C PHE A 440 1.63 -3.30 8.18
N LEU A 441 0.42 -3.42 7.63
CA LEU A 441 -0.74 -3.95 8.36
C LEU A 441 -0.46 -5.39 8.77
N GLU A 442 -0.59 -5.69 10.07
CA GLU A 442 -0.21 -6.98 10.67
C GLU A 442 1.24 -7.42 10.38
N GLY A 443 2.10 -6.50 9.97
CA GLY A 443 3.47 -6.78 9.54
C GLY A 443 3.58 -7.44 8.16
N ASP A 444 2.50 -7.53 7.40
CA ASP A 444 2.49 -8.18 6.08
C ASP A 444 3.17 -7.27 5.03
N PRO A 445 4.30 -7.70 4.41
CA PRO A 445 4.98 -6.94 3.37
C PRO A 445 4.08 -6.56 2.18
N ASP A 446 3.03 -7.33 1.93
CA ASP A 446 2.07 -7.08 0.85
C ASP A 446 1.06 -5.97 1.19
N ARG A 447 1.05 -5.44 2.43
CA ARG A 447 0.05 -4.50 2.93
C ARG A 447 0.67 -3.21 3.50
N PRO A 448 1.46 -2.45 2.71
CA PRO A 448 2.08 -1.21 3.16
C PRO A 448 1.03 -0.10 3.38
N LEU A 449 1.31 0.78 4.36
CA LEU A 449 0.55 1.97 4.69
C LEU A 449 1.51 3.11 5.03
N ILE A 450 1.46 4.22 4.30
CA ILE A 450 2.21 5.43 4.63
C ILE A 450 1.56 6.09 5.82
N ILE A 451 2.34 6.33 6.88
CA ILE A 451 1.86 6.92 8.15
C ILE A 451 2.42 8.31 8.42
N GLY A 452 3.32 8.80 7.59
CA GLY A 452 3.93 10.13 7.70
C GLY A 452 5.05 10.33 6.70
N SER A 453 5.73 11.47 6.83
CA SER A 453 6.91 11.83 6.04
C SER A 453 8.04 12.27 6.97
N VAL A 454 9.28 12.16 6.52
CA VAL A 454 10.47 12.61 7.24
C VAL A 454 11.34 13.49 6.33
N TYR A 455 11.99 14.46 6.94
CA TYR A 455 13.00 15.24 6.23
C TYR A 455 14.32 14.47 6.10
N ASN A 456 15.06 14.76 5.04
CA ASN A 456 16.38 14.23 4.79
C ASN A 456 17.24 15.32 4.14
N ASN A 457 18.50 14.99 3.77
CA ASN A 457 19.41 15.98 3.19
C ASN A 457 18.97 16.56 1.83
N ASP A 458 18.17 15.82 1.07
CA ASP A 458 17.62 16.29 -0.22
C ASP A 458 16.31 17.09 -0.02
N ASN A 459 15.60 16.83 1.06
CA ASN A 459 14.34 17.47 1.43
C ASN A 459 14.45 18.02 2.86
N MET A 460 15.11 19.18 3.00
CA MET A 460 15.33 19.85 4.29
C MET A 460 14.05 20.53 4.80
N PRO A 461 13.91 20.75 6.12
CA PRO A 461 12.81 21.51 6.71
C PRO A 461 12.64 22.89 6.08
N PRO A 462 11.39 23.45 6.03
CA PRO A 462 11.13 24.72 5.40
C PRO A 462 11.77 25.93 6.11
N TYR A 463 12.13 25.76 7.38
CA TYR A 463 12.80 26.79 8.20
C TYR A 463 14.21 26.36 8.50
N THR A 464 15.18 27.30 8.39
CA THR A 464 16.60 27.02 8.65
C THR A 464 16.81 26.67 10.11
N LEU A 465 17.19 25.43 10.37
CA LEU A 465 17.51 24.94 11.70
C LEU A 465 19.02 24.91 11.93
N PRO A 466 19.50 25.13 13.16
CA PRO A 466 18.75 25.38 14.41
C PRO A 466 18.34 26.84 14.66
N ASP A 467 18.63 27.77 13.74
CA ASP A 467 18.49 29.21 13.96
C ASP A 467 17.02 29.59 14.19
N ASN A 468 16.10 29.03 13.40
CA ASN A 468 14.66 29.26 13.48
C ASN A 468 13.91 28.17 14.25
N LYS A 469 14.49 27.62 15.30
CA LYS A 469 13.87 26.52 16.09
C LYS A 469 12.59 26.89 16.82
N THR A 470 12.26 28.17 16.92
CA THR A 470 11.02 28.71 17.50
C THR A 470 9.91 28.83 16.47
N GLN A 471 10.22 28.63 15.18
CA GLN A 471 9.22 28.66 14.12
C GLN A 471 8.57 27.28 13.94
N SER A 472 7.24 27.31 13.81
CA SER A 472 6.42 26.16 13.43
C SER A 472 5.40 26.57 12.38
N GLY A 473 4.92 25.62 11.57
CA GLY A 473 3.91 25.96 10.57
C GLY A 473 3.77 24.96 9.45
N ILE A 474 2.96 25.34 8.47
CA ILE A 474 2.72 24.59 7.23
C ILE A 474 3.11 25.49 6.07
N LYS A 475 4.04 24.99 5.24
CA LYS A 475 4.47 25.66 4.01
C LYS A 475 4.29 24.71 2.83
N SER A 476 3.46 25.11 1.88
CA SER A 476 3.28 24.40 0.61
C SER A 476 4.34 24.84 -0.41
N ARG A 477 4.30 24.25 -1.59
CA ARG A 477 5.09 24.71 -2.75
C ARG A 477 4.23 24.61 -4.01
N SER A 478 4.24 25.63 -4.83
CA SER A 478 3.58 25.60 -6.15
C SER A 478 4.12 24.46 -7.00
N LEU A 479 3.26 23.88 -7.82
CA LEU A 479 3.67 22.82 -8.75
C LEU A 479 4.69 23.38 -9.74
N ASN A 480 5.85 22.73 -9.88
CA ASN A 480 6.98 23.21 -10.67
C ASN A 480 7.51 24.59 -10.26
N GLY A 481 7.15 25.10 -9.07
CA GLY A 481 7.57 26.40 -8.57
C GLY A 481 8.92 26.35 -7.83
N ALA A 482 9.52 27.53 -7.65
CA ALA A 482 10.70 27.70 -6.82
C ALA A 482 10.37 27.53 -5.31
N ALA A 483 11.39 27.50 -4.47
CA ALA A 483 11.20 27.38 -3.02
C ALA A 483 10.41 28.55 -2.39
N ALA A 484 10.43 29.72 -3.02
CA ALA A 484 9.70 30.90 -2.59
C ALA A 484 8.21 30.87 -3.00
N ASP A 485 7.85 30.06 -4.01
CA ASP A 485 6.48 30.00 -4.53
C ASP A 485 5.64 29.07 -3.62
N ALA A 486 5.08 29.64 -2.56
CA ALA A 486 4.45 28.88 -1.47
C ALA A 486 3.24 29.58 -0.87
N ASN A 487 2.27 28.82 -0.40
CA ASN A 487 1.34 29.28 0.64
C ASN A 487 1.90 28.86 2.00
N GLU A 488 1.78 29.74 3.00
CA GLU A 488 2.38 29.52 4.32
C GLU A 488 1.45 29.94 5.45
N LEU A 489 1.39 29.11 6.48
CA LEU A 489 0.84 29.42 7.79
C LEU A 489 1.96 29.16 8.80
N ARG A 490 2.49 30.21 9.44
CA ARG A 490 3.65 30.12 10.32
C ARG A 490 3.38 30.79 11.66
N PHE A 491 3.89 30.18 12.72
CA PHE A 491 3.98 30.74 14.04
C PHE A 491 5.47 31.00 14.37
N GLU A 492 5.77 32.14 14.96
CA GLU A 492 7.02 32.43 15.63
C GLU A 492 6.73 32.56 17.12
N ASP A 493 7.30 31.67 17.95
CA ASP A 493 7.05 31.60 19.40
C ASP A 493 8.22 32.19 20.23
N LYS A 494 9.09 32.98 19.60
CA LYS A 494 10.18 33.66 20.30
C LYS A 494 9.64 34.80 21.14
N LYS A 495 9.78 34.69 22.48
CA LYS A 495 9.25 35.66 23.45
C LYS A 495 9.67 37.10 23.11
N GLY A 496 8.67 37.98 22.96
CA GLY A 496 8.84 39.36 22.57
C GLY A 496 9.04 39.63 21.07
N SER A 497 8.90 38.57 20.26
CA SER A 497 8.95 38.62 18.77
C SER A 497 7.98 37.60 18.18
N GLU A 498 6.90 37.32 18.93
CA GLU A 498 5.86 36.41 18.50
C GLU A 498 5.20 36.95 17.22
N ASP A 499 4.93 36.03 16.25
CA ASP A 499 4.35 36.37 14.97
C ASP A 499 3.41 35.25 14.47
N PHE A 500 2.26 35.62 13.94
CA PHE A 500 1.35 34.74 13.23
C PHE A 500 1.24 35.20 11.78
N PHE A 501 1.88 34.51 10.88
CA PHE A 501 2.04 34.88 9.50
C PHE A 501 1.19 34.01 8.57
N ILE A 502 0.35 34.65 7.76
CA ILE A 502 -0.43 34.01 6.70
C ILE A 502 0.01 34.57 5.35
N HIS A 503 0.43 33.73 4.44
CA HIS A 503 0.83 34.09 3.08
C HIS A 503 0.12 33.25 2.04
N ALA A 504 -0.53 33.92 1.10
CA ALA A 504 -1.07 33.31 -0.10
C ALA A 504 -0.18 33.69 -1.29
N GLN A 505 0.32 32.70 -2.03
CA GLN A 505 1.18 32.93 -3.21
C GLN A 505 0.49 33.73 -4.29
N LYS A 506 -0.83 33.58 -4.45
CA LYS A 506 -1.59 34.30 -5.47
C LYS A 506 -2.89 34.86 -4.91
N ASP A 507 -3.88 34.06 -4.76
CA ASP A 507 -5.23 34.46 -4.35
C ASP A 507 -5.55 33.96 -2.95
N MET A 508 -6.19 34.79 -2.12
CA MET A 508 -6.73 34.42 -0.82
C MET A 508 -8.24 34.67 -0.83
N HIS A 509 -9.02 33.65 -0.47
CA HIS A 509 -10.47 33.72 -0.27
C HIS A 509 -10.79 33.39 1.18
N GLU A 510 -11.58 34.26 1.81
CA GLU A 510 -12.13 34.04 3.14
C GLU A 510 -13.65 34.11 3.03
N GLU A 511 -14.36 33.09 3.50
CA GLU A 511 -15.81 32.99 3.50
C GLU A 511 -16.28 32.62 4.91
N VAL A 512 -17.20 33.41 5.46
CA VAL A 512 -17.74 33.25 6.80
C VAL A 512 -19.26 33.22 6.72
N GLU A 513 -19.86 32.09 7.06
CA GLU A 513 -21.32 31.88 6.91
C GLU A 513 -22.18 32.70 7.92
N ASN A 514 -21.64 33.18 9.02
CA ASN A 514 -22.36 33.93 10.01
C ASN A 514 -21.55 35.17 10.42
N ASP A 515 -20.90 35.17 11.56
CA ASP A 515 -20.26 36.36 12.10
C ASP A 515 -18.74 36.34 11.93
N HIS A 516 -18.17 37.45 11.50
CA HIS A 516 -16.73 37.70 11.48
C HIS A 516 -16.42 38.83 12.47
N VAL A 517 -15.66 38.54 13.53
CA VAL A 517 -15.24 39.51 14.54
C VAL A 517 -13.74 39.67 14.54
N VAL A 518 -13.25 40.88 14.38
CA VAL A 518 -11.83 41.24 14.48
C VAL A 518 -11.64 42.18 15.62
N ALA A 519 -10.73 41.90 16.56
CA ALA A 519 -10.32 42.74 17.65
C ALA A 519 -8.79 42.93 17.60
N ILE A 520 -8.34 44.17 17.58
CA ILE A 520 -6.90 44.51 17.49
C ILE A 520 -6.61 45.52 18.59
N ASP A 521 -5.75 45.14 19.53
CA ASP A 521 -5.46 45.92 20.72
C ASP A 521 -4.55 47.11 20.48
N HIS A 522 -3.80 47.13 19.37
CA HIS A 522 -2.85 48.20 19.06
C HIS A 522 -3.09 48.79 17.69
N ASP A 523 -2.32 48.45 16.68
CA ASP A 523 -2.37 49.06 15.38
C ASP A 523 -2.89 48.10 14.29
N GLU A 524 -3.75 48.61 13.40
CA GLU A 524 -4.10 47.92 12.14
C GLU A 524 -3.61 48.73 10.94
N THR A 525 -2.98 48.01 9.98
CA THR A 525 -2.57 48.59 8.72
C THR A 525 -3.06 47.76 7.52
N ILE A 526 -3.86 48.35 6.64
CA ILE A 526 -4.35 47.73 5.42
C ILE A 526 -3.75 48.47 4.21
N THR A 527 -3.04 47.72 3.36
CA THR A 527 -2.46 48.24 2.12
C THR A 527 -3.01 47.48 0.92
N VAL A 528 -3.75 48.16 0.05
CA VAL A 528 -4.24 47.63 -1.22
C VAL A 528 -3.54 48.34 -2.38
N LYS A 529 -2.79 47.56 -3.20
CA LYS A 529 -1.96 48.16 -4.27
C LYS A 529 -2.75 48.51 -5.54
N ASN A 530 -3.92 47.93 -5.73
CA ASN A 530 -4.76 48.16 -6.90
C ASN A 530 -6.16 48.60 -6.43
N ASP A 531 -7.16 47.79 -6.56
CA ASP A 531 -8.55 48.17 -6.31
C ASP A 531 -9.06 47.54 -4.99
N GLN A 532 -9.87 48.30 -4.25
CA GLN A 532 -10.62 47.81 -3.11
C GLN A 532 -12.12 48.04 -3.33
N THR A 533 -12.93 47.03 -3.12
CA THR A 533 -14.38 47.11 -3.15
C THR A 533 -14.95 46.67 -1.80
N LEU A 534 -15.79 47.48 -1.19
CA LEU A 534 -16.55 47.12 0.02
C LEU A 534 -18.05 47.21 -0.29
N THR A 535 -18.77 46.12 -0.08
CA THR A 535 -20.24 46.07 -0.17
C THR A 535 -20.84 45.70 1.16
N VAL A 536 -21.70 46.56 1.70
CA VAL A 536 -22.46 46.32 2.90
C VAL A 536 -23.94 46.38 2.54
N ASN A 537 -24.63 45.24 2.69
CA ASN A 537 -26.04 45.13 2.27
C ASN A 537 -27.05 45.68 3.29
N HIS A 538 -26.64 45.94 4.51
CA HIS A 538 -27.50 46.48 5.56
C HIS A 538 -26.87 47.73 6.15
N ASP A 539 -26.42 47.72 7.38
CA ASP A 539 -25.94 48.91 8.07
C ASP A 539 -24.44 48.93 8.23
N GLN A 540 -23.81 50.07 8.08
CA GLN A 540 -22.43 50.29 8.44
C GLN A 540 -22.32 51.38 9.49
N THR A 541 -21.60 51.11 10.57
CA THR A 541 -21.29 52.06 11.63
C THR A 541 -19.79 52.23 11.77
N GLU A 542 -19.34 53.51 11.75
CA GLU A 542 -17.96 53.88 12.05
C GLU A 542 -17.89 54.83 13.22
N LYS A 543 -16.99 54.58 14.18
CA LYS A 543 -16.69 55.49 15.28
C LYS A 543 -15.16 55.69 15.35
N VAL A 544 -14.73 56.94 15.26
CA VAL A 544 -13.34 57.37 15.48
C VAL A 544 -13.31 58.36 16.64
N ASP A 545 -12.64 57.96 17.73
CA ASP A 545 -12.63 58.76 18.97
C ASP A 545 -11.68 59.96 18.87
N ASN A 546 -10.70 60.00 17.97
CA ASN A 546 -9.76 61.12 17.83
C ASN A 546 -9.79 61.65 16.38
N ASP A 547 -8.77 61.50 15.61
CA ASP A 547 -8.66 62.12 14.31
C ASP A 547 -8.92 61.15 13.14
N ARG A 548 -9.66 61.59 12.12
CA ARG A 548 -9.78 60.93 10.86
C ARG A 548 -9.24 61.81 9.74
N LYS A 549 -8.23 61.28 9.01
CA LYS A 549 -7.71 61.90 7.79
C LYS A 549 -8.14 61.14 6.57
N HIS A 550 -8.65 61.84 5.58
CA HIS A 550 -9.09 61.27 4.31
C HIS A 550 -8.48 62.06 3.16
N THR A 551 -7.79 61.34 2.21
CA THR A 551 -7.13 61.99 1.07
C THR A 551 -7.42 61.18 -0.20
N VAL A 552 -8.03 61.80 -1.22
CA VAL A 552 -8.35 61.20 -2.52
C VAL A 552 -7.52 61.86 -3.60
N GLY A 553 -6.75 61.07 -4.39
CA GLY A 553 -5.84 61.59 -5.45
C GLY A 553 -6.58 62.10 -6.69
N ASN A 554 -7.77 61.64 -6.98
CA ASN A 554 -8.51 61.91 -8.22
C ASN A 554 -9.94 62.38 -8.00
N ASN A 555 -10.93 61.49 -8.02
CA ASN A 555 -12.34 61.84 -7.90
C ASN A 555 -12.97 61.25 -6.65
N ASP A 556 -13.87 61.98 -6.02
CA ASP A 556 -14.74 61.52 -4.95
C ASP A 556 -16.20 61.77 -5.31
N THR A 557 -17.05 60.75 -5.14
CA THR A 557 -18.49 60.84 -5.42
C THR A 557 -19.25 60.25 -4.27
N LEU A 558 -20.14 61.02 -3.68
CA LEU A 558 -21.11 60.60 -2.65
C LEU A 558 -22.53 60.69 -3.22
N ASP A 559 -23.20 59.52 -3.32
CA ASP A 559 -24.61 59.42 -3.74
C ASP A 559 -25.47 58.90 -2.57
N VAL A 560 -26.28 59.76 -2.00
CA VAL A 560 -27.19 59.43 -0.90
C VAL A 560 -28.63 59.55 -1.39
N LYS A 561 -29.36 58.42 -1.46
CA LYS A 561 -30.70 58.38 -2.06
C LYS A 561 -31.79 59.06 -1.23
N GLN A 562 -31.61 59.15 0.09
CA GLN A 562 -32.65 59.75 0.96
C GLN A 562 -32.11 60.97 1.73
N ASN A 563 -31.46 60.72 2.86
CA ASN A 563 -31.10 61.81 3.78
C ASN A 563 -29.61 61.85 4.10
N GLY A 564 -28.95 62.97 4.03
CA GLY A 564 -27.59 63.15 4.50
C GLY A 564 -27.52 64.31 5.52
N THR A 565 -26.81 64.17 6.63
CA THR A 565 -26.61 65.18 7.66
C THR A 565 -25.13 65.40 7.97
N THR A 566 -24.67 66.62 8.00
CA THR A 566 -23.32 66.97 8.47
C THR A 566 -23.39 67.91 9.64
N THR A 567 -22.78 67.57 10.79
CA THR A 567 -22.71 68.40 12.00
C THR A 567 -21.24 68.63 12.37
N ILE A 568 -20.82 69.89 12.44
CA ILE A 568 -19.45 70.28 12.76
C ILE A 568 -19.47 71.25 13.96
N GLY A 569 -18.84 70.85 15.10
CA GLY A 569 -18.89 71.59 16.35
C GLY A 569 -18.17 72.95 16.33
N GLN A 570 -17.12 73.11 15.51
CA GLN A 570 -16.36 74.36 15.51
C GLN A 570 -16.26 75.00 14.12
N LYS A 571 -15.41 74.45 13.24
CA LYS A 571 -15.10 75.08 11.95
C LYS A 571 -15.27 74.13 10.79
N PHE A 572 -16.07 74.50 9.82
CA PHE A 572 -16.15 73.83 8.51
C PHE A 572 -15.51 74.70 7.46
N LYS A 573 -14.50 74.19 6.76
CA LYS A 573 -13.89 74.84 5.58
C LYS A 573 -14.15 73.95 4.36
N LEU A 574 -14.79 74.55 3.32
CA LEU A 574 -14.99 73.97 2.03
C LEU A 574 -14.20 74.83 1.01
N GLU A 575 -13.27 74.19 0.25
CA GLU A 575 -12.41 74.88 -0.69
C GLU A 575 -12.31 74.05 -1.97
N ALA A 576 -12.52 74.71 -3.10
CA ALA A 576 -12.36 74.11 -4.43
C ALA A 576 -11.47 75.00 -5.32
N GLY A 577 -10.61 74.37 -6.12
CA GLY A 577 -9.69 75.10 -7.01
C GLY A 577 -10.38 75.85 -8.15
N SER A 578 -11.55 75.38 -8.58
CA SER A 578 -12.28 76.04 -9.73
C SER A 578 -13.70 76.50 -9.38
N GLN A 579 -14.51 75.60 -8.77
CA GLN A 579 -15.92 75.97 -8.53
C GLN A 579 -16.48 75.10 -7.38
N ILE A 580 -17.34 75.78 -6.56
CA ILE A 580 -18.24 75.10 -5.60
C ILE A 580 -19.66 75.42 -6.09
N GLU A 581 -20.48 74.34 -6.21
CA GLU A 581 -21.87 74.44 -6.64
C GLU A 581 -22.79 73.72 -5.67
N LEU A 582 -23.77 74.42 -5.13
CA LEU A 582 -24.82 73.88 -4.26
C LEU A 582 -26.15 74.05 -4.98
N VAL A 583 -26.86 72.95 -5.28
CA VAL A 583 -28.08 72.97 -6.07
C VAL A 583 -29.21 72.22 -5.40
N THR A 584 -30.38 72.80 -5.37
CA THR A 584 -31.61 72.14 -4.97
C THR A 584 -32.78 72.61 -5.83
N GLY A 585 -33.32 71.72 -6.69
CA GLY A 585 -34.32 72.08 -7.71
C GLY A 585 -33.85 73.23 -8.59
N SER A 586 -34.54 74.36 -8.54
CA SER A 586 -34.19 75.61 -9.28
C SER A 586 -33.27 76.56 -8.53
N SER A 587 -32.86 76.19 -7.29
CA SER A 587 -32.00 77.04 -6.45
C SER A 587 -30.56 76.53 -6.45
N SER A 588 -29.59 77.43 -6.58
CA SER A 588 -28.17 77.11 -6.55
C SER A 588 -27.33 78.21 -5.89
N ILE A 589 -26.19 77.83 -5.33
CA ILE A 589 -25.09 78.67 -4.91
C ILE A 589 -23.86 78.20 -5.67
N VAL A 590 -23.30 79.05 -6.54
CA VAL A 590 -22.10 78.74 -7.30
C VAL A 590 -21.01 79.77 -6.95
N MET A 591 -19.86 79.28 -6.53
CA MET A 591 -18.65 80.03 -6.23
C MET A 591 -17.56 79.62 -7.23
N LYS A 592 -17.00 80.56 -7.98
CA LYS A 592 -15.98 80.33 -9.02
C LYS A 592 -14.61 80.83 -8.56
N SER A 593 -13.55 80.29 -9.10
CA SER A 593 -12.19 80.72 -8.83
C SER A 593 -11.90 82.12 -9.37
N SER A 594 -12.71 82.65 -10.29
CA SER A 594 -12.72 84.05 -10.73
C SER A 594 -13.12 85.03 -9.64
N GLY A 595 -13.56 84.61 -8.45
CA GLY A 595 -14.14 85.45 -7.44
C GLY A 595 -15.63 85.68 -7.59
N GLU A 596 -16.25 85.08 -8.61
CA GLU A 596 -17.70 85.17 -8.85
C GLU A 596 -18.41 84.18 -7.93
N ILE A 597 -19.42 84.67 -7.16
CA ILE A 597 -20.33 83.83 -6.37
C ILE A 597 -21.71 84.05 -6.93
N GLU A 598 -22.31 83.00 -7.43
CA GLU A 598 -23.66 83.05 -8.01
C GLU A 598 -24.60 82.26 -7.05
N ILE A 599 -25.64 82.93 -6.54
CA ILE A 599 -26.71 82.31 -5.75
C ILE A 599 -28.01 82.42 -6.56
N LYS A 600 -28.53 81.26 -7.01
CA LYS A 600 -29.80 81.13 -7.72
C LYS A 600 -30.85 80.47 -6.89
N GLY A 601 -32.07 80.98 -6.87
CA GLY A 601 -33.22 80.35 -6.22
C GLY A 601 -34.45 81.29 -6.27
N VAL A 602 -35.63 80.66 -6.10
CA VAL A 602 -36.89 81.41 -6.08
C VAL A 602 -37.03 82.21 -4.74
N ASN A 603 -36.48 81.65 -3.66
CA ASN A 603 -36.40 82.29 -2.34
C ASN A 603 -35.11 81.86 -1.64
N ILE A 604 -34.18 82.76 -1.44
CA ILE A 604 -32.98 82.55 -0.66
C ILE A 604 -33.19 83.32 0.64
N THR A 605 -33.40 82.65 1.72
CA THR A 605 -33.54 83.20 3.05
C THR A 605 -32.32 82.92 3.85
N ILE A 606 -31.48 83.87 4.12
CA ILE A 606 -30.36 83.78 5.07
C ILE A 606 -30.90 84.28 6.38
N THR A 607 -31.19 83.40 7.30
CA THR A 607 -31.70 83.73 8.66
C THR A 607 -30.58 83.80 9.67
N GLY A 608 -30.08 84.94 9.89
CA GLY A 608 -29.63 85.45 11.17
C GLY A 608 -30.73 86.41 11.64
N ASN A 609 -30.56 87.25 12.57
CA ASN A 609 -31.56 88.29 12.87
C ASN A 609 -31.85 89.27 11.76
N SER A 610 -31.44 88.98 10.45
CA SER A 610 -31.70 89.67 9.22
C SER A 610 -31.78 88.71 8.09
N SER A 611 -32.84 88.67 7.28
CA SER A 611 -32.94 87.89 6.09
C SER A 611 -32.10 88.54 4.94
N VAL A 612 -31.15 87.80 4.36
CA VAL A 612 -30.44 88.26 3.18
C VAL A 612 -31.01 87.51 1.95
N LYS A 613 -31.63 88.20 1.03
CA LYS A 613 -32.00 87.71 -0.29
C LYS A 613 -30.93 88.15 -1.31
N VAL A 614 -30.13 87.19 -1.86
CA VAL A 614 -29.17 87.52 -2.91
C VAL A 614 -29.75 87.15 -4.27
N ASN A 615 -30.07 88.15 -5.10
CA ASN A 615 -30.49 88.00 -6.50
C ASN A 615 -29.49 88.67 -7.42
N GLY A 616 -28.79 87.93 -8.30
CA GLY A 616 -27.94 88.42 -9.34
C GLY A 616 -26.60 88.98 -8.90
N GLN A 617 -25.86 89.52 -9.76
CA GLN A 617 -24.47 89.94 -9.81
C GLN A 617 -23.87 90.63 -8.56
N THR A 618 -23.89 90.09 -7.41
CA THR A 618 -23.28 90.67 -6.19
C THR A 618 -22.33 89.62 -5.55
N SER A 619 -21.11 90.02 -5.30
CA SER A 619 -20.18 89.19 -4.59
C SER A 619 -20.57 89.15 -3.09
N VAL A 620 -20.91 87.98 -2.53
CA VAL A 620 -21.19 87.81 -1.12
C VAL A 620 -20.06 86.98 -0.51
N ALA A 621 -19.23 87.64 0.29
CA ALA A 621 -18.25 86.94 1.07
C ALA A 621 -18.81 86.64 2.46
N ILE A 622 -19.08 85.38 2.78
CA ILE A 622 -19.44 84.99 4.13
C ILE A 622 -18.14 84.67 4.88
N LYS A 623 -17.69 85.59 5.72
CA LYS A 623 -16.62 85.33 6.71
C LYS A 623 -17.29 85.04 8.03
N SER A 624 -17.28 83.78 8.40
CA SER A 624 -17.92 83.37 9.65
C SER A 624 -17.00 82.50 10.45
N GLY A 625 -16.86 82.80 11.72
CA GLY A 625 -16.46 81.93 12.76
C GLY A 625 -17.63 81.20 13.41
N ALA A 626 -18.77 81.03 12.73
CA ALA A 626 -20.00 80.43 13.27
C ALA A 626 -20.29 79.07 12.64
N THR A 627 -20.89 78.21 13.40
CA THR A 627 -21.40 76.91 12.98
C THR A 627 -22.47 77.06 11.90
N MET A 628 -22.37 76.42 10.78
CA MET A 628 -23.41 76.36 9.78
C MET A 628 -24.20 75.06 9.94
N ASP A 629 -25.45 75.21 10.34
CA ASP A 629 -26.37 74.11 10.51
C ASP A 629 -27.31 74.07 9.29
N ILE A 630 -27.22 73.06 8.44
CA ILE A 630 -28.16 72.90 7.32
C ILE A 630 -29.22 71.90 7.77
N GLY A 631 -30.35 72.47 8.25
CA GLY A 631 -31.43 71.69 8.84
C GLY A 631 -32.07 70.66 7.90
N ALA A 632 -32.58 69.59 8.48
CA ALA A 632 -33.21 68.48 7.80
C ALA A 632 -34.43 68.84 6.96
N GLY A 633 -34.58 68.31 5.78
CA GLY A 633 -35.74 68.40 4.89
C GLY A 633 -35.46 68.89 3.46
N ALA A 634 -34.23 69.30 3.17
CA ALA A 634 -33.87 69.68 1.80
C ALA A 634 -32.93 68.66 1.16
N SER A 635 -33.24 68.15 0.01
CA SER A 635 -32.30 67.38 -0.75
C SER A 635 -31.26 68.34 -1.37
N MET A 636 -30.00 68.13 -1.04
CA MET A 636 -28.89 68.88 -1.62
C MET A 636 -28.27 68.09 -2.75
N LYS A 637 -28.30 68.66 -3.96
CA LYS A 637 -27.67 68.08 -5.14
C LYS A 637 -26.40 68.88 -5.44
N VAL A 638 -25.25 68.35 -5.21
CA VAL A 638 -23.97 68.96 -5.62
C VAL A 638 -23.56 68.37 -6.96
N LYS A 639 -23.59 69.21 -8.01
CA LYS A 639 -23.09 68.85 -9.31
C LYS A 639 -21.87 69.75 -9.58
N ALA A 640 -20.70 69.19 -9.59
CA ALA A 640 -19.49 69.93 -9.83
C ALA A 640 -18.79 69.41 -11.10
N ASP A 641 -18.57 70.29 -12.06
CA ASP A 641 -17.51 70.08 -13.04
C ASP A 641 -16.14 70.52 -12.44
N ALA A 642 -16.09 70.75 -11.15
CA ALA A 642 -14.94 71.24 -10.42
C ALA A 642 -14.52 70.33 -9.27
N MET A 643 -13.28 70.33 -8.97
CA MET A 643 -12.66 69.58 -7.88
C MET A 643 -13.10 70.21 -6.55
N LEU A 644 -13.71 69.44 -5.68
CA LEU A 644 -14.02 69.82 -4.31
C LEU A 644 -12.90 69.29 -3.43
N ASP A 645 -12.06 70.14 -2.88
CA ASP A 645 -11.01 69.80 -1.93
C ASP A 645 -11.45 70.13 -0.53
N MET A 646 -11.57 69.13 0.33
CA MET A 646 -11.84 69.31 1.74
C MET A 646 -10.58 69.03 2.54
N ALA A 647 -9.75 70.01 2.70
CA ALA A 647 -8.51 69.94 3.45
C ALA A 647 -8.68 70.48 4.86
N GLY A 648 -8.35 69.72 5.84
CA GLY A 648 -8.24 70.12 7.23
C GLY A 648 -9.12 69.31 8.22
N GLY A 649 -8.51 68.58 9.07
CA GLY A 649 -8.84 67.86 10.30
C GLY A 649 -10.28 67.81 10.82
N ALA A 650 -11.30 67.98 9.97
CA ALA A 650 -12.70 68.02 10.39
C ALA A 650 -13.50 66.88 9.73
N MET A 651 -14.31 66.24 10.49
CA MET A 651 -15.23 65.22 10.03
C MET A 651 -16.43 65.88 9.36
N THR A 652 -16.72 65.50 8.13
CA THR A 652 -17.93 65.94 7.43
C THR A 652 -18.89 64.76 7.29
N THR A 653 -20.00 64.79 7.95
CA THR A 653 -21.11 63.87 7.78
C THR A 653 -22.24 64.53 7.07
N VAL A 654 -22.64 64.11 5.88
CA VAL A 654 -23.77 64.71 5.14
C VAL A 654 -24.97 63.76 5.26
N LYS A 655 -26.07 64.22 5.85
CA LYS A 655 -27.37 63.53 5.89
C LYS A 655 -28.47 64.40 5.28
N GLY A 656 -29.16 63.92 4.29
CA GLY A 656 -30.30 64.62 3.67
C GLY A 656 -31.15 63.67 2.85
N THR A 657 -32.38 64.10 2.51
CA THR A 657 -33.30 63.28 1.71
C THR A 657 -32.78 62.93 0.31
N LYS A 658 -31.89 63.73 -0.23
CA LYS A 658 -31.17 63.42 -1.47
C LYS A 658 -29.95 64.35 -1.63
N LEU A 659 -28.78 63.80 -1.72
CA LEU A 659 -27.61 64.50 -2.20
C LEU A 659 -27.32 64.04 -3.62
N THR A 660 -27.42 64.89 -4.60
CA THR A 660 -27.03 64.59 -5.98
C THR A 660 -25.85 65.51 -6.33
N LEU A 661 -24.70 64.94 -6.52
CA LEU A 661 -23.51 65.60 -7.04
C LEU A 661 -23.49 65.37 -8.56
N THR A 662 -23.74 66.40 -9.36
CA THR A 662 -23.65 66.33 -10.83
C THR A 662 -22.76 67.43 -11.29
N GLY A 663 -21.69 67.12 -12.01
CA GLY A 663 -20.78 68.06 -12.67
C GLY A 663 -20.15 67.41 -13.89
N ASP A 664 -19.85 68.17 -14.91
CA ASP A 664 -19.10 67.71 -16.10
C ASP A 664 -17.59 67.60 -15.81
N GLY A 665 -17.22 67.75 -14.58
CA GLY A 665 -15.86 67.64 -14.07
C GLY A 665 -15.71 66.49 -13.06
N MET A 666 -14.56 66.35 -12.54
CA MET A 666 -14.09 65.26 -11.71
C MET A 666 -14.40 65.55 -10.22
N ALA A 667 -15.10 64.68 -9.51
CA ALA A 667 -15.20 64.67 -8.05
C ALA A 667 -14.30 63.57 -7.52
N GLN A 668 -13.40 63.87 -6.62
CA GLN A 668 -12.40 62.95 -6.12
C GLN A 668 -12.31 62.94 -4.62
N LEU A 669 -12.31 61.74 -4.07
CA LEU A 669 -12.08 61.44 -2.65
C LEU A 669 -10.80 60.58 -2.54
N SER A 670 -9.74 61.03 -1.81
CA SER A 670 -8.58 60.24 -1.51
C SER A 670 -8.16 60.28 -0.04
N GLY A 671 -7.97 59.14 0.56
CA GLY A 671 -7.54 58.96 1.94
C GLY A 671 -7.55 57.53 2.38
N GLY A 672 -6.85 57.19 3.44
CA GLY A 672 -6.54 55.83 3.88
C GLY A 672 -7.74 54.91 4.13
N ILE A 673 -8.93 55.40 4.45
CA ILE A 673 -10.18 54.62 4.54
C ILE A 673 -11.34 55.52 4.13
N ILE A 674 -12.09 55.15 3.11
CA ILE A 674 -13.37 55.76 2.74
C ILE A 674 -14.46 54.73 3.06
N MET A 675 -15.36 55.08 3.96
CA MET A 675 -16.57 54.31 4.21
C MET A 675 -17.77 55.06 3.65
N ILE A 676 -18.45 54.52 2.68
CA ILE A 676 -19.68 55.07 2.08
C ILE A 676 -20.78 54.04 2.35
N GLY A 677 -21.74 54.39 3.20
CA GLY A 677 -22.88 53.57 3.58
C GLY A 677 -24.17 54.00 2.98
#